data_a7652f1dca078f78f3cbec29cbe90457
#
_entry.id   a7652f1dca078f78f3cbec29cbe90457
#
_cell.length_a   1.000
_cell.length_b   1.000
_cell.length_c   1.000
_cell.angle_alpha   90.00
_cell.angle_beta   90.00
_cell.angle_gamma   90.00
#
_symmetry.space_group_name_H-M   'P 1'
#
loop_
_entity.id
_entity.type
_entity.pdbx_description
1 polymer ?
#
loop_
_entity_poly.entity_id
_entity_poly.type
_entity_poly.pdbx_seq_one_letter_code
_entity_poly.pdbx_strand_id
1 'polypeptide(L)'
;MTGKITLLLIFILRVYGAKAQVADTTQQYDIFYSSPKTYELAGVRAVGGGENYDEDYLAQMAGLSIGMAVQIPGETITRAIKRLYGHGIFSDVSIAIDKIEGDKVYLALYIKERHKLSKINYVGLKKAEENKIKEKMNLLPGAQVTDLMKSNLKMQIEKYLKEKGYYNTNIRIIQRDDPDHSNFVILDAIVEKHNKIKIDEIIITGNKLMKDGRLKGAMKKTKEKSLRNFFKSANYIEKNYDEDKFLLVDKYNEKGFRDAVILSDSVVQISPKRVKIYIDVQEGNKYYFNNITWVGNTIYGSDVLSDVLNIKKGDVYNSKYLEERMTSDDDAVSNLYQNNGYLFSRLVPVETISGEDSINLEVRVVEGPQATINKVIIKGNNRTHEHVIRRELYVYPGELFSREDIIRSARELANMGHFDPEQIKPDLANVNAEAGTADVVFGLVEKANDKIELSGGWGAGMIIGSVGLTFTNFSIRNIFNWDSYRPLPQGDGQTFSLKAQTNGKYYTSFSLSFREPWLGGRKPNSLSVSLYFSRQTGYSSSYRNSYYMSNTSQMYDSRQLMLTYGLSVGLGRRINWPDNWFTMYNEISFQRYQLKNWPYYIFSDGNSNNLSIATVIKRSSIDNPLFTRMGSEFTFSLTLTPPYSLFSNRHFEAEKDQVKYRWIEYHKWKFSGKIFMPLTRSEKRPLVLYASAQYGYLGYYDKNKKSPFEGFEMGGDGMSGYSLYGREYVGLRGYENGSLTNAGSSFIAPKSSDASLYSKFTMELRYPISLAQSATIYALGFLEAGNSWYELKDFEPFNLYRSAGVGLRVFLPMFGLLGIDWGYGFDDVPGRSGAGGSQFHFVLGQEF
;
A
#
# COMPACT_ATOMS: atom_id res chain seq x y z
N MET A 1 -16.61 35.83 -62.70
CA MET A 1 -16.67 34.77 -61.77
C MET A 1 -18.04 34.70 -61.19
N THR A 2 -18.87 34.41 -62.05
CA THR A 2 -20.29 34.35 -62.16
C THR A 2 -20.68 32.88 -62.24
N GLY A 3 -21.53 32.39 -61.32
CA GLY A 3 -22.01 31.04 -61.54
C GLY A 3 -22.36 30.21 -60.26
N LYS A 4 -22.84 30.83 -59.17
CA LYS A 4 -23.38 30.07 -58.03
C LYS A 4 -24.49 30.78 -57.22
N ILE A 5 -25.24 31.69 -57.83
CA ILE A 5 -26.35 32.42 -57.16
C ILE A 5 -27.72 32.08 -57.78
N THR A 6 -27.81 31.16 -58.70
CA THR A 6 -29.05 30.87 -59.39
C THR A 6 -29.76 29.57 -58.99
N LEU A 7 -29.30 28.90 -57.94
CA LEU A 7 -29.89 27.61 -57.43
C LEU A 7 -30.59 27.73 -56.09
N LEU A 8 -30.67 28.93 -55.47
CA LEU A 8 -31.31 29.15 -54.16
C LEU A 8 -32.71 29.78 -54.24
N LEU A 9 -33.23 30.05 -55.44
CA LEU A 9 -34.50 30.74 -55.63
C LEU A 9 -35.62 29.83 -56.24
N ILE A 10 -35.35 28.56 -56.51
CA ILE A 10 -36.33 27.58 -57.04
C ILE A 10 -36.85 26.63 -55.98
N PHE A 11 -36.36 26.66 -54.74
CA PHE A 11 -36.81 25.77 -53.63
C PHE A 11 -37.83 26.42 -52.70
N ILE A 12 -38.24 27.69 -52.86
CA ILE A 12 -39.19 28.41 -52.00
C ILE A 12 -40.63 28.43 -52.59
N LEU A 13 -40.87 27.83 -53.70
CA LEU A 13 -42.20 27.95 -54.40
C LEU A 13 -42.94 26.60 -54.63
N ARG A 14 -42.69 25.58 -53.77
CA ARG A 14 -43.47 24.32 -53.86
C ARG A 14 -43.81 23.71 -52.48
N VAL A 15 -44.20 24.52 -51.53
CA VAL A 15 -44.85 24.02 -50.29
C VAL A 15 -46.05 24.96 -49.99
N TYR A 16 -46.89 25.13 -50.93
CA TYR A 16 -48.24 25.64 -50.74
C TYR A 16 -49.18 24.73 -51.45
N GLY A 17 -49.75 23.77 -50.71
CA GLY A 17 -50.81 22.96 -51.32
C GLY A 17 -50.95 21.58 -50.74
N ALA A 18 -51.41 21.52 -49.50
CA ALA A 18 -52.32 20.47 -48.98
C ALA A 18 -52.62 20.75 -47.51
N LYS A 19 -53.45 21.74 -47.22
CA LYS A 19 -54.22 21.74 -45.97
C LYS A 19 -55.30 20.70 -46.16
N ALA A 20 -55.10 19.50 -45.63
CA ALA A 20 -56.20 18.66 -45.26
C ALA A 20 -56.90 19.34 -44.07
N GLN A 21 -58.07 19.90 -44.35
CA GLN A 21 -59.01 20.28 -43.33
C GLN A 21 -59.48 19.00 -42.61
N VAL A 22 -58.84 18.65 -41.52
CA VAL A 22 -59.49 17.85 -40.44
C VAL A 22 -60.55 18.80 -39.88
N ALA A 23 -61.81 18.48 -40.10
CA ALA A 23 -62.96 19.13 -39.48
C ALA A 23 -62.86 18.85 -37.96
N ASP A 24 -62.29 19.80 -37.24
CA ASP A 24 -62.26 19.82 -35.79
C ASP A 24 -63.63 20.30 -35.30
N THR A 25 -64.52 19.32 -35.14
CA THR A 25 -65.81 19.55 -34.44
C THR A 25 -65.57 19.56 -32.92
N THR A 26 -64.77 20.51 -32.48
CA THR A 26 -64.68 20.82 -31.01
C THR A 26 -65.96 21.61 -30.70
N GLN A 27 -66.94 20.94 -30.05
CA GLN A 27 -68.01 21.62 -29.39
C GLN A 27 -67.38 22.53 -28.31
N GLN A 28 -67.47 23.84 -28.52
CA GLN A 28 -66.97 24.82 -27.56
C GLN A 28 -68.01 24.92 -26.43
N TYR A 29 -67.68 24.33 -25.28
CA TYR A 29 -68.52 24.47 -24.08
C TYR A 29 -68.18 25.81 -23.40
N ASP A 30 -69.21 26.63 -23.12
CA ASP A 30 -69.04 27.91 -22.37
C ASP A 30 -68.81 27.59 -20.88
N ILE A 31 -67.58 27.61 -20.46
CA ILE A 31 -67.17 27.36 -19.07
C ILE A 31 -66.96 28.70 -18.38
N PHE A 32 -67.87 29.07 -17.47
CA PHE A 32 -67.75 30.30 -16.68
C PHE A 32 -67.18 29.98 -15.30
N TYR A 33 -66.01 30.49 -14.98
CA TYR A 33 -65.36 30.39 -13.66
C TYR A 33 -66.17 31.03 -12.51
N SER A 34 -67.05 31.97 -12.84
CA SER A 34 -67.96 32.61 -11.86
C SER A 34 -69.21 31.81 -11.55
N SER A 35 -69.47 30.70 -12.29
CA SER A 35 -70.69 29.90 -12.16
C SER A 35 -70.35 28.39 -12.42
N PRO A 36 -69.61 27.75 -11.50
CA PRO A 36 -69.21 26.37 -11.64
C PRO A 36 -70.42 25.42 -11.59
N LYS A 37 -70.49 24.49 -12.54
CA LYS A 37 -71.56 23.48 -12.58
C LYS A 37 -71.07 22.12 -12.08
N THR A 38 -71.91 21.38 -11.44
CA THR A 38 -71.62 20.02 -10.97
C THR A 38 -72.18 19.01 -11.94
N TYR A 39 -71.32 18.07 -12.37
CA TYR A 39 -71.66 16.97 -13.31
C TYR A 39 -71.27 15.62 -12.66
N GLU A 40 -71.96 14.56 -13.10
CA GLU A 40 -71.58 13.18 -12.80
C GLU A 40 -70.49 12.74 -13.79
N LEU A 41 -69.32 12.25 -13.31
CA LEU A 41 -68.28 11.73 -14.18
C LEU A 41 -68.71 10.41 -14.81
N ALA A 42 -68.94 10.40 -16.15
CA ALA A 42 -69.39 9.22 -16.90
C ALA A 42 -68.25 8.44 -17.55
N GLY A 43 -67.09 9.10 -17.79
CA GLY A 43 -65.93 8.43 -18.35
C GLY A 43 -64.69 9.33 -18.38
N VAL A 44 -63.56 8.69 -18.47
CA VAL A 44 -62.23 9.33 -18.58
C VAL A 44 -61.53 8.67 -19.74
N ARG A 45 -61.04 9.46 -20.71
CA ARG A 45 -60.27 8.98 -21.89
C ARG A 45 -58.88 9.55 -21.84
N ALA A 46 -57.87 8.72 -22.12
CA ALA A 46 -56.48 9.13 -22.25
C ALA A 46 -56.20 9.56 -23.69
N VAL A 47 -55.49 10.69 -23.83
CA VAL A 47 -55.10 11.27 -25.12
C VAL A 47 -53.64 11.70 -25.10
N GLY A 48 -52.95 11.51 -26.20
CA GLY A 48 -51.61 12.15 -26.39
C GLY A 48 -50.48 11.56 -25.56
N GLY A 49 -50.27 10.27 -25.53
CA GLY A 49 -49.23 9.56 -24.80
C GLY A 49 -49.72 8.74 -23.61
N GLY A 50 -51.03 8.95 -23.27
CA GLY A 50 -51.73 8.13 -22.28
C GLY A 50 -52.26 6.81 -22.82
N GLU A 51 -52.16 6.59 -24.14
CA GLU A 51 -52.65 5.40 -24.84
C GLU A 51 -51.96 4.09 -24.38
N ASN A 52 -50.81 4.19 -23.78
CA ASN A 52 -50.08 3.06 -23.21
C ASN A 52 -50.58 2.67 -21.77
N TYR A 53 -51.49 3.44 -21.20
CA TYR A 53 -52.03 3.22 -19.87
C TYR A 53 -53.50 2.82 -19.95
N ASP A 54 -53.91 1.93 -19.10
CA ASP A 54 -55.34 1.65 -18.89
C ASP A 54 -56.04 2.92 -18.41
N GLU A 55 -57.19 3.28 -19.03
CA GLU A 55 -57.92 4.51 -18.71
C GLU A 55 -58.45 4.52 -17.28
N ASP A 56 -58.91 3.35 -16.79
CA ASP A 56 -59.35 3.20 -15.40
C ASP A 56 -58.22 3.35 -14.41
N TYR A 57 -57.00 2.86 -14.75
CA TYR A 57 -55.81 3.03 -13.93
C TYR A 57 -55.39 4.51 -13.87
N LEU A 58 -55.43 5.24 -14.98
CA LEU A 58 -55.14 6.68 -15.00
C LEU A 58 -56.18 7.48 -14.22
N ALA A 59 -57.45 7.15 -14.35
CA ALA A 59 -58.53 7.75 -13.57
C ALA A 59 -58.32 7.56 -12.08
N GLN A 60 -57.95 6.34 -11.66
CA GLN A 60 -57.61 6.02 -10.27
C GLN A 60 -56.40 6.79 -9.76
N MET A 61 -55.36 6.90 -10.54
CA MET A 61 -54.17 7.73 -10.23
C MET A 61 -54.53 9.21 -10.08
N ALA A 62 -55.39 9.73 -10.92
CA ALA A 62 -55.94 11.06 -10.82
C ALA A 62 -56.88 11.27 -9.62
N GLY A 63 -57.36 10.19 -9.03
CA GLY A 63 -58.37 10.21 -7.97
C GLY A 63 -59.76 10.56 -8.50
N LEU A 64 -60.03 10.19 -9.74
CA LEU A 64 -61.31 10.32 -10.43
C LEU A 64 -61.99 8.96 -10.47
N SER A 65 -63.24 8.85 -10.04
CA SER A 65 -64.00 7.61 -10.09
C SER A 65 -65.27 7.86 -10.92
N ILE A 66 -65.62 6.91 -11.78
CA ILE A 66 -66.84 6.97 -12.55
C ILE A 66 -68.06 7.01 -11.58
N GLY A 67 -68.99 7.92 -11.83
CA GLY A 67 -70.14 8.14 -10.96
C GLY A 67 -69.91 9.26 -9.89
N MET A 68 -68.72 9.73 -9.73
CA MET A 68 -68.45 10.85 -8.77
C MET A 68 -68.93 12.21 -9.27
N ALA A 69 -69.45 13.04 -8.33
CA ALA A 69 -69.77 14.43 -8.64
C ALA A 69 -68.54 15.28 -8.83
N VAL A 70 -68.36 15.87 -10.02
CA VAL A 70 -67.23 16.71 -10.39
C VAL A 70 -67.74 18.13 -10.70
N GLN A 71 -67.23 19.11 -9.97
CA GLN A 71 -67.48 20.50 -10.25
C GLN A 71 -66.51 21.02 -11.32
N ILE A 72 -67.02 21.64 -12.37
CA ILE A 72 -66.29 22.15 -13.47
C ILE A 72 -66.65 23.61 -13.77
N PRO A 73 -65.74 24.56 -13.75
CA PRO A 73 -64.35 24.42 -13.19
C PRO A 73 -64.40 24.24 -11.68
N GLY A 74 -63.44 23.49 -11.13
CA GLY A 74 -63.42 23.21 -9.70
C GLY A 74 -62.15 22.57 -9.17
N GLU A 75 -62.09 22.44 -7.86
CA GLU A 75 -60.90 21.95 -7.14
C GLU A 75 -60.61 20.49 -7.42
N THR A 76 -61.64 19.70 -7.75
CA THR A 76 -61.49 18.25 -8.09
C THR A 76 -60.59 18.07 -9.28
N ILE A 77 -60.77 18.84 -10.36
CA ILE A 77 -59.93 18.81 -11.55
C ILE A 77 -58.50 19.24 -11.21
N THR A 78 -58.39 20.31 -10.43
CA THR A 78 -57.05 20.81 -10.00
C THR A 78 -56.32 19.77 -9.15
N ARG A 79 -57.00 19.10 -8.26
CA ARG A 79 -56.40 17.99 -7.46
C ARG A 79 -56.01 16.78 -8.31
N ALA A 80 -56.82 16.42 -9.30
CA ALA A 80 -56.55 15.35 -10.23
C ALA A 80 -55.25 15.65 -11.03
N ILE A 81 -55.10 16.85 -11.59
CA ILE A 81 -53.89 17.29 -12.26
C ILE A 81 -52.67 17.24 -11.31
N LYS A 82 -52.82 17.79 -10.08
CA LYS A 82 -51.75 17.78 -9.08
C LYS A 82 -51.31 16.36 -8.68
N ARG A 83 -52.28 15.41 -8.55
CA ARG A 83 -51.99 14.03 -8.22
C ARG A 83 -51.21 13.36 -9.35
N LEU A 84 -51.70 13.43 -10.59
CA LEU A 84 -50.98 12.87 -11.75
C LEU A 84 -49.59 13.46 -11.89
N TYR A 85 -49.42 14.77 -11.71
CA TYR A 85 -48.13 15.44 -11.78
C TYR A 85 -47.21 15.03 -10.61
N GLY A 86 -47.81 14.80 -9.43
CA GLY A 86 -47.11 14.38 -8.21
C GLY A 86 -46.49 12.98 -8.29
N HIS A 87 -47.01 12.11 -9.14
CA HIS A 87 -46.38 10.80 -9.40
C HIS A 87 -45.02 10.91 -10.10
N GLY A 88 -44.69 12.09 -10.68
CA GLY A 88 -43.40 12.35 -11.28
C GLY A 88 -43.17 11.70 -12.65
N ILE A 89 -44.06 10.84 -13.13
CA ILE A 89 -43.98 10.10 -14.38
C ILE A 89 -44.31 10.96 -15.59
N PHE A 90 -45.14 12.01 -15.38
CA PHE A 90 -45.59 12.86 -16.46
C PHE A 90 -44.85 14.19 -16.47
N SER A 91 -44.56 14.69 -17.66
CA SER A 91 -43.94 15.99 -17.91
C SER A 91 -44.95 17.08 -18.06
N ASP A 92 -46.14 16.73 -18.56
CA ASP A 92 -47.25 17.65 -18.73
C ASP A 92 -48.56 16.88 -18.53
N VAL A 93 -49.53 17.52 -17.85
CA VAL A 93 -50.86 16.96 -17.56
C VAL A 93 -51.87 18.09 -17.71
N SER A 94 -52.82 17.89 -18.61
CA SER A 94 -53.97 18.74 -18.71
C SER A 94 -55.26 17.91 -18.85
N ILE A 95 -56.37 18.44 -18.35
CA ILE A 95 -57.66 17.80 -18.40
C ILE A 95 -58.62 18.69 -19.17
N ALA A 96 -59.24 18.16 -20.18
CA ALA A 96 -60.22 18.88 -20.99
C ALA A 96 -61.57 18.13 -20.91
N ILE A 97 -62.64 18.81 -21.25
CA ILE A 97 -63.97 18.20 -21.42
C ILE A 97 -64.01 17.60 -22.80
N ASP A 98 -64.21 16.27 -22.88
CA ASP A 98 -64.39 15.56 -24.11
C ASP A 98 -65.85 15.68 -24.61
N LYS A 99 -66.82 15.46 -23.69
CA LYS A 99 -68.23 15.50 -24.03
C LYS A 99 -69.11 15.80 -22.77
N ILE A 100 -70.21 16.50 -22.94
CA ILE A 100 -71.25 16.68 -21.92
C ILE A 100 -72.57 16.14 -22.47
N GLU A 101 -73.23 15.23 -21.74
CA GLU A 101 -74.56 14.67 -22.06
C GLU A 101 -75.50 14.86 -20.84
N GLY A 102 -76.28 15.93 -20.89
CA GLY A 102 -77.14 16.31 -19.76
C GLY A 102 -76.28 16.67 -18.53
N ASP A 103 -76.49 15.91 -17.43
CA ASP A 103 -75.72 16.07 -16.18
C ASP A 103 -74.45 15.20 -16.14
N LYS A 104 -74.10 14.50 -17.21
CA LYS A 104 -72.94 13.64 -17.34
C LYS A 104 -71.79 14.29 -18.09
N VAL A 105 -70.55 14.17 -17.60
CA VAL A 105 -69.35 14.69 -18.24
C VAL A 105 -68.34 13.55 -18.53
N TYR A 106 -67.73 13.59 -19.71
CA TYR A 106 -66.58 12.79 -20.11
C TYR A 106 -65.38 13.71 -20.13
N LEU A 107 -64.25 13.25 -19.53
CA LEU A 107 -63.01 14.00 -19.45
C LEU A 107 -61.95 13.36 -20.33
N ALA A 108 -61.19 14.17 -21.07
CA ALA A 108 -60.01 13.78 -21.79
C ALA A 108 -58.77 14.18 -20.98
N LEU A 109 -57.96 13.24 -20.60
CA LEU A 109 -56.65 13.45 -19.96
C LEU A 109 -55.58 13.54 -21.06
N TYR A 110 -55.01 14.69 -21.22
CA TYR A 110 -53.83 14.89 -22.06
C TYR A 110 -52.62 14.79 -21.18
N ILE A 111 -51.84 13.71 -21.36
CA ILE A 111 -50.68 13.42 -20.58
C ILE A 111 -49.48 13.24 -21.51
N LYS A 112 -48.34 13.77 -21.07
CA LYS A 112 -47.05 13.60 -21.73
C LYS A 112 -46.11 12.93 -20.77
N GLU A 113 -45.62 11.75 -21.13
CA GLU A 113 -44.63 11.04 -20.31
C GLU A 113 -43.32 11.85 -20.19
N ARG A 114 -42.64 11.69 -19.05
CA ARG A 114 -41.27 12.15 -18.93
C ARG A 114 -40.34 11.19 -19.64
N HIS A 115 -39.36 11.71 -20.36
CA HIS A 115 -38.35 10.90 -20.97
C HIS A 115 -37.53 10.17 -19.92
N LYS A 116 -37.15 8.94 -20.24
CA LYS A 116 -36.25 8.10 -19.46
C LYS A 116 -34.82 8.28 -19.90
N LEU A 117 -33.87 8.20 -18.97
CA LEU A 117 -32.45 8.29 -19.27
C LEU A 117 -31.95 7.00 -19.94
N SER A 118 -31.45 7.09 -21.15
CA SER A 118 -30.71 5.99 -21.80
C SER A 118 -29.28 5.95 -21.29
N LYS A 119 -28.52 7.01 -21.52
CA LYS A 119 -27.11 7.15 -21.11
C LYS A 119 -26.72 8.62 -20.97
N ILE A 120 -25.59 8.84 -20.28
CA ILE A 120 -24.94 10.15 -20.21
C ILE A 120 -23.62 10.07 -20.95
N ASN A 121 -23.42 10.94 -21.93
CA ASN A 121 -22.14 11.11 -22.61
C ASN A 121 -21.43 12.32 -22.01
N TYR A 122 -20.17 12.15 -21.69
CA TYR A 122 -19.34 13.23 -21.14
C TYR A 122 -18.34 13.69 -22.20
N VAL A 123 -18.53 14.88 -22.71
CA VAL A 123 -17.64 15.49 -23.72
C VAL A 123 -16.71 16.47 -23.02
N GLY A 124 -15.39 16.35 -23.22
CA GLY A 124 -14.38 17.21 -22.58
C GLY A 124 -13.82 16.69 -21.26
N LEU A 125 -14.28 15.52 -20.74
CA LEU A 125 -13.74 14.85 -19.58
C LEU A 125 -12.82 13.68 -19.98
N LYS A 126 -11.86 13.37 -19.10
CA LYS A 126 -11.06 12.15 -19.23
C LYS A 126 -11.85 10.96 -18.68
N LYS A 127 -11.61 9.74 -19.17
CA LYS A 127 -12.31 8.53 -18.73
C LYS A 127 -12.28 8.30 -17.19
N ALA A 128 -11.15 8.60 -16.56
CA ALA A 128 -11.02 8.49 -15.09
C ALA A 128 -11.86 9.54 -14.34
N GLU A 129 -12.07 10.73 -14.91
CA GLU A 129 -12.91 11.78 -14.34
C GLU A 129 -14.40 11.43 -14.50
N GLU A 130 -14.77 10.93 -15.68
CA GLU A 130 -16.10 10.43 -15.99
C GLU A 130 -16.52 9.34 -14.99
N ASN A 131 -15.67 8.33 -14.78
CA ASN A 131 -15.95 7.23 -13.85
C ASN A 131 -16.20 7.73 -12.42
N LYS A 132 -15.40 8.69 -11.93
CA LYS A 132 -15.59 9.28 -10.60
C LYS A 132 -16.87 10.09 -10.45
N ILE A 133 -17.30 10.77 -11.51
CA ILE A 133 -18.56 11.51 -11.52
C ILE A 133 -19.73 10.54 -11.55
N LYS A 134 -19.66 9.48 -12.36
CA LYS A 134 -20.67 8.42 -12.42
C LYS A 134 -20.86 7.74 -11.06
N GLU A 135 -19.78 7.40 -10.41
CA GLU A 135 -19.78 6.79 -9.07
C GLU A 135 -20.48 7.67 -8.03
N LYS A 136 -20.22 8.99 -8.04
CA LYS A 136 -20.87 9.95 -7.13
C LYS A 136 -22.35 10.18 -7.43
N MET A 137 -22.77 10.06 -8.69
CA MET A 137 -24.15 10.34 -9.10
C MET A 137 -25.07 9.15 -8.98
N ASN A 138 -24.55 7.93 -9.09
CA ASN A 138 -25.31 6.66 -9.06
C ASN A 138 -26.59 6.68 -9.92
N LEU A 139 -26.55 7.32 -11.09
CA LEU A 139 -27.68 7.42 -12.01
C LEU A 139 -27.79 6.16 -12.84
N LEU A 140 -28.90 5.47 -12.72
CA LEU A 140 -29.17 4.24 -13.44
C LEU A 140 -29.91 4.52 -14.77
N PRO A 141 -29.64 3.77 -15.84
CA PRO A 141 -30.46 3.79 -17.04
C PRO A 141 -31.95 3.51 -16.68
N GLY A 142 -32.86 4.21 -17.37
CA GLY A 142 -34.29 4.14 -17.08
C GLY A 142 -34.79 5.15 -16.04
N ALA A 143 -33.91 5.88 -15.36
CA ALA A 143 -34.30 6.97 -14.46
C ALA A 143 -34.99 8.10 -15.25
N GLN A 144 -36.00 8.74 -14.65
CA GLN A 144 -36.73 9.83 -15.29
C GLN A 144 -35.87 11.10 -15.35
N VAL A 145 -35.79 11.73 -16.51
CA VAL A 145 -35.02 12.95 -16.73
C VAL A 145 -35.85 14.16 -16.32
N THR A 146 -35.39 14.81 -15.24
CA THR A 146 -35.98 16.04 -14.70
C THR A 146 -34.98 17.20 -14.81
N ASP A 147 -35.47 18.44 -14.75
CA ASP A 147 -34.56 19.59 -14.72
C ASP A 147 -33.72 19.64 -13.46
N LEU A 148 -34.24 19.11 -12.35
CA LEU A 148 -33.49 18.92 -11.10
C LEU A 148 -32.34 17.95 -11.31
N MET A 149 -32.55 16.81 -12.00
CA MET A 149 -31.49 15.87 -12.34
C MET A 149 -30.40 16.51 -13.19
N LYS A 150 -30.78 17.29 -14.23
CA LYS A 150 -29.83 18.02 -15.09
C LYS A 150 -29.03 19.03 -14.27
N SER A 151 -29.71 19.79 -13.39
CA SER A 151 -29.05 20.77 -12.50
C SER A 151 -28.10 20.08 -11.52
N ASN A 152 -28.50 18.97 -10.92
CA ASN A 152 -27.66 18.16 -10.04
C ASN A 152 -26.43 17.60 -10.77
N LEU A 153 -26.60 17.07 -11.98
CA LEU A 153 -25.49 16.60 -12.82
C LEU A 153 -24.51 17.74 -13.10
N LYS A 154 -25.01 18.90 -13.51
CA LYS A 154 -24.17 20.10 -13.72
C LYS A 154 -23.41 20.50 -12.45
N MET A 155 -24.10 20.55 -11.32
CA MET A 155 -23.52 20.95 -10.03
C MET A 155 -22.44 19.95 -9.56
N GLN A 156 -22.65 18.65 -9.74
CA GLN A 156 -21.67 17.63 -9.37
C GLN A 156 -20.44 17.68 -10.27
N ILE A 157 -20.60 17.88 -11.58
CA ILE A 157 -19.47 18.08 -12.49
C ILE A 157 -18.70 19.34 -12.09
N GLU A 158 -19.37 20.46 -11.80
CA GLU A 158 -18.75 21.70 -11.39
C GLU A 158 -17.99 21.54 -10.08
N LYS A 159 -18.61 20.92 -9.07
CA LYS A 159 -17.99 20.62 -7.78
C LYS A 159 -16.73 19.77 -7.95
N TYR A 160 -16.82 18.69 -8.75
CA TYR A 160 -15.66 17.85 -9.04
C TYR A 160 -14.52 18.63 -9.71
N LEU A 161 -14.84 19.50 -10.65
CA LEU A 161 -13.83 20.30 -11.35
C LEU A 161 -13.21 21.38 -10.46
N LYS A 162 -13.98 22.02 -9.57
CA LYS A 162 -13.48 22.93 -8.53
C LYS A 162 -12.52 22.21 -7.58
N GLU A 163 -12.83 20.99 -7.16
CA GLU A 163 -11.92 20.12 -6.37
C GLU A 163 -10.61 19.80 -7.11
N LYS A 164 -10.55 19.99 -8.43
CA LYS A 164 -9.34 19.83 -9.27
C LYS A 164 -8.67 21.15 -9.64
N GLY A 165 -9.21 22.29 -9.17
CA GLY A 165 -8.67 23.64 -9.41
C GLY A 165 -9.17 24.30 -10.70
N TYR A 166 -10.25 23.80 -11.30
CA TYR A 166 -10.89 24.40 -12.46
C TYR A 166 -12.12 25.21 -12.00
N TYR A 167 -12.03 26.53 -11.91
CA TYR A 167 -13.13 27.39 -11.45
C TYR A 167 -13.92 28.03 -12.60
N ASN A 168 -13.25 28.34 -13.70
CA ASN A 168 -13.87 28.98 -14.86
C ASN A 168 -14.29 27.88 -15.86
N THR A 169 -15.28 27.06 -15.47
CA THR A 169 -15.78 25.98 -16.32
C THR A 169 -17.11 26.35 -16.93
N ASN A 170 -17.29 26.00 -18.21
CA ASN A 170 -18.59 26.12 -18.87
C ASN A 170 -19.15 24.70 -19.06
N ILE A 171 -20.35 24.46 -18.46
CA ILE A 171 -20.99 23.16 -18.48
C ILE A 171 -22.39 23.32 -19.06
N ARG A 172 -22.62 22.61 -20.18
CA ARG A 172 -23.93 22.57 -20.85
C ARG A 172 -24.41 21.15 -20.90
N ILE A 173 -25.66 20.95 -20.45
CA ILE A 173 -26.33 19.65 -20.54
C ILE A 173 -27.34 19.74 -21.70
N ILE A 174 -27.11 18.98 -22.74
CA ILE A 174 -27.98 18.93 -23.91
C ILE A 174 -28.71 17.60 -23.89
N GLN A 175 -30.00 17.64 -24.06
CA GLN A 175 -30.87 16.47 -24.14
C GLN A 175 -31.16 16.21 -25.63
N ARG A 176 -31.01 14.99 -26.05
CA ARG A 176 -31.41 14.51 -27.41
C ARG A 176 -32.10 13.17 -27.30
N ASP A 177 -33.03 12.89 -28.24
CA ASP A 177 -33.72 11.61 -28.24
C ASP A 177 -32.76 10.46 -28.58
N ASP A 178 -33.04 9.29 -27.96
CA ASP A 178 -32.28 8.09 -28.25
C ASP A 178 -32.87 7.43 -29.51
N PRO A 179 -32.08 7.29 -30.60
CA PRO A 179 -32.58 6.69 -31.84
C PRO A 179 -32.98 5.22 -31.72
N ASP A 180 -32.43 4.51 -30.70
CA ASP A 180 -32.62 3.07 -30.53
C ASP A 180 -33.83 2.73 -29.63
N HIS A 181 -34.31 3.69 -28.82
CA HIS A 181 -35.38 3.45 -27.84
C HIS A 181 -36.37 4.61 -27.83
N SER A 182 -37.65 4.32 -28.03
CA SER A 182 -38.73 5.32 -27.91
C SER A 182 -38.87 5.77 -26.46
N ASN A 183 -39.20 7.05 -26.28
CA ASN A 183 -39.32 7.71 -24.97
C ASN A 183 -38.02 7.71 -24.09
N PHE A 184 -36.87 7.37 -24.66
CA PHE A 184 -35.57 7.50 -24.00
C PHE A 184 -34.77 8.67 -24.58
N VAL A 185 -33.97 9.29 -23.70
CA VAL A 185 -33.10 10.40 -24.10
C VAL A 185 -31.68 10.19 -23.60
N ILE A 186 -30.76 10.72 -24.38
CA ILE A 186 -29.32 10.77 -24.07
C ILE A 186 -29.04 12.18 -23.54
N LEU A 187 -28.34 12.28 -22.43
CA LEU A 187 -27.82 13.55 -21.92
C LEU A 187 -26.37 13.72 -22.34
N ASP A 188 -26.07 14.71 -23.14
CA ASP A 188 -24.71 15.08 -23.51
C ASP A 188 -24.23 16.20 -22.57
N ALA A 189 -23.34 15.84 -21.65
CA ALA A 189 -22.69 16.78 -20.73
C ALA A 189 -21.43 17.33 -21.40
N ILE A 190 -21.52 18.52 -21.97
CA ILE A 190 -20.41 19.19 -22.65
C ILE A 190 -19.70 20.07 -21.64
N VAL A 191 -18.41 19.77 -21.40
CA VAL A 191 -17.59 20.39 -20.37
C VAL A 191 -16.38 21.06 -20.99
N GLU A 192 -16.32 22.38 -20.89
CA GLU A 192 -15.17 23.20 -21.27
C GLU A 192 -14.42 23.60 -20.00
N LYS A 193 -13.26 22.94 -19.73
CA LYS A 193 -12.55 23.07 -18.45
C LYS A 193 -11.74 24.35 -18.29
N HIS A 194 -11.36 25.01 -19.37
CA HIS A 194 -10.38 26.11 -19.33
C HIS A 194 -9.11 25.77 -18.53
N ASN A 195 -8.43 26.78 -17.99
CA ASN A 195 -7.17 26.61 -17.25
C ASN A 195 -7.42 26.49 -15.76
N LYS A 196 -6.54 25.74 -15.08
CA LYS A 196 -6.49 25.73 -13.62
C LYS A 196 -6.03 27.08 -13.11
N ILE A 197 -6.63 27.53 -12.00
CA ILE A 197 -6.18 28.72 -11.30
C ILE A 197 -4.96 28.37 -10.45
N LYS A 198 -3.89 29.15 -10.57
CA LYS A 198 -2.63 28.96 -9.83
C LYS A 198 -2.44 30.08 -8.83
N ILE A 199 -1.82 29.72 -7.69
CA ILE A 199 -1.43 30.67 -6.68
C ILE A 199 -0.12 31.32 -7.12
N ASP A 200 -0.13 32.63 -7.25
CA ASP A 200 1.03 33.44 -7.59
C ASP A 200 1.86 33.69 -6.34
N GLU A 201 1.22 34.19 -5.30
CA GLU A 201 1.85 34.59 -4.04
C GLU A 201 0.87 34.41 -2.87
N ILE A 202 1.41 34.08 -1.70
CA ILE A 202 0.69 34.09 -0.42
C ILE A 202 1.33 35.16 0.44
N ILE A 203 0.52 36.14 0.88
CA ILE A 203 0.94 37.28 1.69
C ILE A 203 0.31 37.11 3.07
N ILE A 204 1.15 37.01 4.09
CA ILE A 204 0.72 36.90 5.48
C ILE A 204 1.10 38.19 6.19
N THR A 205 0.13 38.81 6.87
CA THR A 205 0.31 40.03 7.64
C THR A 205 -0.02 39.79 9.11
N GLY A 206 0.47 40.66 10.00
CA GLY A 206 0.28 40.54 11.45
C GLY A 206 1.25 39.58 12.14
N ASN A 207 2.01 38.78 11.42
CA ASN A 207 2.99 37.80 11.92
C ASN A 207 4.32 38.45 12.29
N LYS A 208 4.42 39.01 13.49
CA LYS A 208 5.62 39.68 14.00
C LYS A 208 6.66 38.70 14.57
N LEU A 209 6.20 37.64 15.24
CA LEU A 209 7.03 36.69 15.97
C LEU A 209 7.38 35.46 15.15
N MET A 210 6.54 35.07 14.20
CA MET A 210 6.78 33.96 13.31
C MET A 210 7.06 34.41 11.86
N LYS A 211 8.15 33.88 11.28
CA LYS A 211 8.56 34.19 9.90
C LYS A 211 7.62 33.57 8.86
N ASP A 212 7.29 34.32 7.80
CA ASP A 212 6.44 33.89 6.65
C ASP A 212 6.81 32.49 6.13
N GLY A 213 8.10 32.23 5.93
CA GLY A 213 8.55 30.95 5.39
C GLY A 213 8.19 29.73 6.26
N ARG A 214 8.05 29.93 7.58
CA ARG A 214 7.62 28.88 8.52
C ARG A 214 6.11 28.67 8.43
N LEU A 215 5.34 29.76 8.33
CA LEU A 215 3.88 29.72 8.18
C LEU A 215 3.47 29.15 6.81
N LYS A 216 4.04 29.65 5.73
CA LYS A 216 3.87 29.09 4.38
C LYS A 216 4.30 27.63 4.31
N GLY A 217 5.28 27.23 5.13
CA GLY A 217 5.72 25.83 5.30
C GLY A 217 4.64 24.94 5.92
N ALA A 218 3.85 25.46 6.88
CA ALA A 218 2.77 24.76 7.55
C ALA A 218 1.60 24.44 6.62
N MET A 219 1.28 25.35 5.69
CA MET A 219 0.27 25.13 4.65
C MET A 219 0.75 24.00 3.72
N LYS A 220 0.24 22.77 3.90
CA LYS A 220 0.79 21.58 3.20
C LYS A 220 0.34 21.46 1.76
N LYS A 221 -0.91 21.82 1.47
CA LYS A 221 -1.58 21.61 0.17
C LYS A 221 -1.62 22.88 -0.69
N THR A 222 -1.61 24.05 -0.07
CA THR A 222 -1.65 25.36 -0.72
C THR A 222 -0.23 25.91 -0.83
N LYS A 223 0.29 26.00 -2.04
CA LYS A 223 1.69 26.41 -2.30
C LYS A 223 1.75 27.48 -3.38
N GLU A 224 2.57 28.51 -3.16
CA GLU A 224 2.90 29.50 -4.18
C GLU A 224 3.95 28.95 -5.17
N LYS A 225 4.02 29.52 -6.35
CA LYS A 225 5.01 29.18 -7.37
C LYS A 225 6.40 29.72 -6.95
N SER A 226 7.31 28.83 -6.56
CA SER A 226 8.68 29.19 -6.19
C SER A 226 9.66 28.10 -6.59
N LEU A 227 10.97 28.40 -6.62
CA LEU A 227 12.02 27.40 -6.89
C LEU A 227 11.99 26.25 -5.86
N ARG A 228 11.66 26.53 -4.61
CA ARG A 228 11.49 25.52 -3.55
C ARG A 228 10.32 24.57 -3.80
N ASN A 229 9.31 25.01 -4.55
CA ASN A 229 8.09 24.26 -4.82
C ASN A 229 8.01 23.78 -6.28
N PHE A 230 9.15 23.71 -7.00
CA PHE A 230 9.18 23.36 -8.42
C PHE A 230 8.44 22.05 -8.75
N PHE A 231 8.56 21.04 -7.90
CA PHE A 231 7.85 19.76 -8.05
C PHE A 231 6.46 19.70 -7.41
N LYS A 232 5.99 20.79 -6.78
CA LYS A 232 4.68 20.86 -6.14
C LYS A 232 3.70 21.61 -7.00
N SER A 233 2.43 21.15 -6.97
CA SER A 233 1.35 21.85 -7.67
C SER A 233 1.00 23.15 -6.94
N ALA A 234 1.08 24.28 -7.65
CA ALA A 234 0.64 25.57 -7.17
C ALA A 234 -0.83 25.88 -7.52
N ASN A 235 -1.68 24.88 -7.71
CA ASN A 235 -3.09 25.09 -8.02
C ASN A 235 -3.86 25.56 -6.79
N TYR A 236 -4.72 26.55 -6.96
CA TYR A 236 -5.68 26.95 -5.94
C TYR A 236 -6.81 25.93 -5.88
N ILE A 237 -7.08 25.39 -4.72
CA ILE A 237 -8.22 24.51 -4.41
C ILE A 237 -8.75 24.97 -3.05
N GLU A 238 -9.95 25.50 -3.03
CA GLU A 238 -10.58 26.14 -1.86
C GLU A 238 -10.57 25.20 -0.64
N LYS A 239 -11.05 23.98 -0.81
CA LYS A 239 -11.02 22.97 0.26
C LYS A 239 -9.62 22.75 0.86
N ASN A 240 -8.58 22.74 0.04
CA ASN A 240 -7.21 22.58 0.49
C ASN A 240 -6.73 23.82 1.25
N TYR A 241 -7.16 24.99 0.79
CA TYR A 241 -6.85 26.24 1.44
C TYR A 241 -7.51 26.35 2.81
N ASP A 242 -8.79 25.96 2.92
CA ASP A 242 -9.48 25.92 4.21
C ASP A 242 -8.78 24.98 5.20
N GLU A 243 -8.42 23.77 4.76
CA GLU A 243 -7.63 22.85 5.61
C GLU A 243 -6.28 23.45 6.01
N ASP A 244 -5.60 24.15 5.11
CA ASP A 244 -4.31 24.77 5.38
C ASP A 244 -4.40 25.99 6.31
N LYS A 245 -5.55 26.69 6.38
CA LYS A 245 -5.81 27.74 7.39
C LYS A 245 -5.77 27.14 8.81
N PHE A 246 -6.40 25.99 9.02
CA PHE A 246 -6.31 25.30 10.32
C PHE A 246 -4.88 24.90 10.65
N LEU A 247 -4.13 24.36 9.68
CA LEU A 247 -2.74 24.01 9.88
C LEU A 247 -1.84 25.20 10.17
N LEU A 248 -2.21 26.39 9.68
CA LEU A 248 -1.50 27.64 9.99
C LEU A 248 -1.71 28.04 11.46
N VAL A 249 -2.95 27.99 11.94
CA VAL A 249 -3.27 28.26 13.37
C VAL A 249 -2.65 27.19 14.27
N ASP A 250 -2.76 25.90 13.90
CA ASP A 250 -2.11 24.81 14.61
C ASP A 250 -0.60 25.05 14.75
N LYS A 251 0.03 25.65 13.72
CA LYS A 251 1.46 25.95 13.76
C LYS A 251 1.82 27.03 14.78
N TYR A 252 0.93 27.97 15.01
CA TYR A 252 1.06 28.94 16.08
C TYR A 252 0.88 28.25 17.45
N ASN A 253 -0.15 27.42 17.60
CA ASN A 253 -0.42 26.67 18.82
C ASN A 253 0.75 25.75 19.19
N GLU A 254 1.37 25.04 18.22
CA GLU A 254 2.60 24.25 18.42
C GLU A 254 3.78 25.07 18.96
N LYS A 255 3.74 26.39 18.86
CA LYS A 255 4.80 27.31 19.28
C LYS A 255 4.44 28.13 20.53
N GLY A 256 3.31 27.83 21.14
CA GLY A 256 2.85 28.46 22.36
C GLY A 256 1.87 29.62 22.17
N PHE A 257 1.53 29.97 20.97
CA PHE A 257 0.58 31.05 20.66
C PHE A 257 -0.85 30.51 20.66
N ARG A 258 -1.40 30.27 21.84
CA ARG A 258 -2.73 29.66 22.03
C ARG A 258 -3.85 30.49 21.42
N ASP A 259 -3.77 31.82 21.53
CA ASP A 259 -4.80 32.76 21.11
C ASP A 259 -4.61 33.23 19.66
N ALA A 260 -3.74 32.58 18.91
CA ALA A 260 -3.51 32.91 17.52
C ALA A 260 -4.76 32.63 16.67
N VAL A 261 -5.16 33.65 15.92
CA VAL A 261 -6.35 33.60 15.09
C VAL A 261 -6.10 34.29 13.74
N ILE A 262 -6.79 33.83 12.70
CA ILE A 262 -6.86 34.50 11.41
C ILE A 262 -7.99 35.52 11.52
N LEU A 263 -7.65 36.83 11.47
CA LEU A 263 -8.62 37.89 11.53
C LEU A 263 -9.41 38.03 10.24
N SER A 264 -8.73 37.95 9.12
CA SER A 264 -9.34 37.96 7.80
C SER A 264 -8.49 37.21 6.79
N ASP A 265 -9.15 36.67 5.75
CA ASP A 265 -8.45 36.12 4.60
C ASP A 265 -9.20 36.52 3.30
N SER A 266 -8.45 36.67 2.23
CA SER A 266 -9.03 36.97 0.92
C SER A 266 -8.22 36.37 -0.22
N VAL A 267 -8.92 35.94 -1.25
CA VAL A 267 -8.35 35.38 -2.47
C VAL A 267 -8.66 36.34 -3.63
N VAL A 268 -7.67 37.06 -4.09
CA VAL A 268 -7.82 38.08 -5.12
C VAL A 268 -7.33 37.53 -6.47
N GLN A 269 -8.21 37.55 -7.44
CA GLN A 269 -7.86 37.13 -8.80
C GLN A 269 -7.09 38.28 -9.51
N ILE A 270 -5.84 38.06 -9.84
CA ILE A 270 -4.99 39.05 -10.53
C ILE A 270 -4.95 38.82 -12.05
N SER A 271 -5.33 37.64 -12.50
CA SER A 271 -5.47 37.30 -13.92
C SER A 271 -6.42 36.13 -14.09
N PRO A 272 -6.91 35.83 -15.32
CA PRO A 272 -7.77 34.65 -15.55
C PRO A 272 -7.19 33.31 -15.10
N LYS A 273 -5.90 33.25 -14.80
CA LYS A 273 -5.18 32.00 -14.43
C LYS A 273 -4.46 32.08 -13.10
N ARG A 274 -4.50 33.23 -12.40
CA ARG A 274 -3.70 33.43 -11.17
C ARG A 274 -4.46 34.17 -10.10
N VAL A 275 -4.21 33.77 -8.85
CA VAL A 275 -4.72 34.42 -7.63
C VAL A 275 -3.56 34.76 -6.70
N LYS A 276 -3.75 35.83 -5.90
CA LYS A 276 -2.98 36.11 -4.69
C LYS A 276 -3.85 35.83 -3.47
N ILE A 277 -3.25 35.28 -2.43
CA ILE A 277 -3.92 34.99 -1.16
C ILE A 277 -3.37 35.93 -0.11
N TYR A 278 -4.25 36.66 0.56
CA TYR A 278 -3.93 37.53 1.68
C TYR A 278 -4.49 36.91 2.95
N ILE A 279 -3.68 36.80 3.99
CA ILE A 279 -4.06 36.24 5.28
C ILE A 279 -3.57 37.20 6.35
N ASP A 280 -4.48 37.75 7.13
CA ASP A 280 -4.16 38.61 8.26
C ASP A 280 -4.31 37.83 9.55
N VAL A 281 -3.22 37.74 10.35
CA VAL A 281 -3.17 36.95 11.57
C VAL A 281 -2.91 37.83 12.79
N GLN A 282 -3.54 37.48 13.88
CA GLN A 282 -3.21 37.99 15.21
C GLN A 282 -2.53 36.86 15.99
N GLU A 283 -1.27 37.04 16.40
CA GLU A 283 -0.47 35.98 17.02
C GLU A 283 -0.85 35.74 18.49
N GLY A 284 -1.32 36.78 19.21
CA GLY A 284 -1.57 36.68 20.64
C GLY A 284 -0.29 36.58 21.49
N ASN A 285 -0.43 36.21 22.76
CA ASN A 285 0.67 36.01 23.67
C ASN A 285 1.24 34.58 23.53
N LYS A 286 2.51 34.46 23.88
CA LYS A 286 3.15 33.14 23.94
C LYS A 286 3.04 32.59 25.37
N TYR A 287 2.42 31.39 25.50
CA TYR A 287 2.14 30.81 26.80
C TYR A 287 3.13 29.67 27.12
N TYR A 288 3.30 29.45 28.43
CA TYR A 288 4.13 28.40 29.03
C TYR A 288 3.34 27.63 30.08
N PHE A 289 3.62 26.34 30.24
CA PHE A 289 3.07 25.57 31.35
C PHE A 289 3.67 26.03 32.68
N ASN A 290 2.82 26.35 33.65
CA ASN A 290 3.25 26.76 34.98
C ASN A 290 3.10 25.62 35.98
N ASN A 291 1.89 25.26 36.37
CA ASN A 291 1.63 24.18 37.32
C ASN A 291 0.81 23.09 36.62
N ILE A 292 1.18 21.82 36.90
CA ILE A 292 0.45 20.66 36.37
C ILE A 292 0.00 19.84 37.57
N THR A 293 -1.30 19.67 37.71
CA THR A 293 -1.92 18.97 38.85
C THR A 293 -2.85 17.87 38.32
N TRP A 294 -2.89 16.79 39.09
CA TRP A 294 -3.75 15.65 38.80
C TRP A 294 -4.81 15.54 39.93
N VAL A 295 -6.05 15.31 39.52
CA VAL A 295 -7.19 15.20 40.44
C VAL A 295 -8.00 13.97 40.07
N GLY A 296 -8.30 13.10 41.05
CA GLY A 296 -9.09 11.87 40.87
C GLY A 296 -8.30 10.65 40.48
N ASN A 297 -6.97 10.72 40.42
CA ASN A 297 -6.06 9.62 40.10
C ASN A 297 -5.77 8.81 41.36
N THR A 298 -6.48 7.68 41.57
CA THR A 298 -6.33 6.80 42.72
C THR A 298 -5.46 5.57 42.43
N ILE A 299 -5.38 5.17 41.14
CA ILE A 299 -4.68 3.96 40.67
C ILE A 299 -3.19 4.27 40.43
N TYR A 300 -2.88 5.40 39.81
CA TYR A 300 -1.51 5.80 39.49
C TYR A 300 -1.16 7.08 40.23
N GLY A 301 0.01 7.14 40.82
CA GLY A 301 0.55 8.34 41.48
C GLY A 301 0.73 9.48 40.51
N SER A 302 0.57 10.71 40.97
CA SER A 302 0.72 11.92 40.17
C SER A 302 2.12 12.08 39.55
N ASP A 303 3.15 11.51 40.21
CA ASP A 303 4.52 11.42 39.70
C ASP A 303 4.63 10.56 38.48
N VAL A 304 4.06 9.35 38.51
CA VAL A 304 4.05 8.42 37.37
C VAL A 304 3.31 9.04 36.17
N LEU A 305 2.13 9.63 36.39
CA LEU A 305 1.36 10.27 35.33
C LEU A 305 2.09 11.46 34.74
N SER A 306 2.80 12.24 35.55
CA SER A 306 3.59 13.39 35.11
C SER A 306 4.82 12.98 34.30
N ASP A 307 5.49 11.89 34.70
CA ASP A 307 6.64 11.34 33.97
C ASP A 307 6.20 10.83 32.58
N VAL A 308 5.05 10.13 32.49
CA VAL A 308 4.50 9.68 31.22
C VAL A 308 4.02 10.85 30.38
N LEU A 309 3.36 11.87 30.96
CA LEU A 309 2.93 13.08 30.23
C LEU A 309 4.14 13.80 29.62
N ASN A 310 5.29 13.77 30.29
CA ASN A 310 6.55 14.36 29.86
C ASN A 310 6.45 15.85 29.47
N ILE A 311 5.64 16.61 30.21
CA ILE A 311 5.51 18.08 30.12
C ILE A 311 5.92 18.64 31.49
N LYS A 312 6.76 19.67 31.47
CA LYS A 312 7.34 20.26 32.71
C LYS A 312 6.95 21.74 32.83
N LYS A 313 6.99 22.24 34.07
CA LYS A 313 6.88 23.67 34.32
C LYS A 313 7.93 24.44 33.54
N GLY A 314 7.48 25.49 32.80
CA GLY A 314 8.32 26.33 31.96
C GLY A 314 8.40 25.86 30.51
N ASP A 315 7.88 24.67 30.17
CA ASP A 315 7.78 24.24 28.78
C ASP A 315 6.80 25.12 28.01
N VAL A 316 7.09 25.31 26.74
CA VAL A 316 6.21 26.07 25.83
C VAL A 316 4.88 25.33 25.70
N TYR A 317 3.78 26.04 25.93
CA TYR A 317 2.44 25.50 25.74
C TYR A 317 2.26 24.98 24.31
N ASN A 318 1.75 23.77 24.19
CA ASN A 318 1.46 23.14 22.92
C ASN A 318 0.26 22.18 23.10
N SER A 319 -0.92 22.66 22.71
CA SER A 319 -2.17 21.91 22.86
C SER A 319 -2.16 20.57 22.14
N LYS A 320 -1.58 20.53 20.94
CA LYS A 320 -1.47 19.31 20.16
C LYS A 320 -0.56 18.28 20.83
N TYR A 321 0.61 18.70 21.32
CA TYR A 321 1.52 17.81 22.05
C TYR A 321 0.89 17.32 23.36
N LEU A 322 0.13 18.18 24.05
CA LEU A 322 -0.64 17.79 25.22
C LEU A 322 -1.66 16.69 24.89
N GLU A 323 -2.43 16.86 23.82
CA GLU A 323 -3.39 15.87 23.35
C GLU A 323 -2.71 14.56 22.94
N GLU A 324 -1.61 14.64 22.20
CA GLU A 324 -0.81 13.47 21.81
C GLU A 324 -0.35 12.70 23.05
N ARG A 325 0.27 13.37 24.03
CA ARG A 325 0.77 12.75 25.26
C ARG A 325 -0.33 12.24 26.18
N MET A 326 -1.51 12.84 26.14
CA MET A 326 -2.64 12.38 26.95
C MET A 326 -3.34 11.16 26.35
N THR A 327 -3.53 11.11 25.01
CA THR A 327 -4.47 10.15 24.41
C THR A 327 -3.98 9.45 23.13
N SER A 328 -3.12 10.08 22.30
CA SER A 328 -2.89 9.63 20.93
C SER A 328 -1.61 8.85 20.74
N ASP A 329 -0.57 9.13 21.51
CA ASP A 329 0.72 8.44 21.44
C ASP A 329 0.60 6.97 21.90
N ASP A 330 1.49 6.12 21.42
CA ASP A 330 1.55 4.72 21.84
C ASP A 330 1.85 4.58 23.36
N ASP A 331 2.55 5.55 23.94
CA ASP A 331 2.87 5.66 25.36
C ASP A 331 2.09 6.79 26.06
N ALA A 332 0.90 7.15 25.56
CA ALA A 332 0.04 8.17 26.15
C ALA A 332 -0.44 7.79 27.57
N VAL A 333 -0.73 8.79 28.38
CA VAL A 333 -1.23 8.59 29.76
C VAL A 333 -2.49 7.74 29.78
N SER A 334 -3.43 7.93 28.83
CA SER A 334 -4.64 7.10 28.74
C SER A 334 -4.34 5.61 28.55
N ASN A 335 -3.23 5.29 27.90
CA ASN A 335 -2.88 3.89 27.63
C ASN A 335 -2.44 3.14 28.90
N LEU A 336 -1.88 3.83 29.91
CA LEU A 336 -1.62 3.21 31.21
C LEU A 336 -2.90 2.63 31.83
N TYR A 337 -3.98 3.39 31.75
CA TYR A 337 -5.29 2.95 32.25
C TYR A 337 -5.88 1.87 31.37
N GLN A 338 -5.91 2.09 30.06
CA GLN A 338 -6.54 1.17 29.10
C GLN A 338 -5.82 -0.18 28.98
N ASN A 339 -4.50 -0.22 29.17
CA ASN A 339 -3.75 -1.48 29.15
C ASN A 339 -3.94 -2.32 30.43
N ASN A 340 -4.51 -1.71 31.48
CA ASN A 340 -4.82 -2.36 32.74
C ASN A 340 -6.33 -2.49 33.02
N GLY A 341 -7.13 -2.54 31.97
CA GLY A 341 -8.56 -2.81 32.04
C GLY A 341 -9.44 -1.58 32.19
N TYR A 342 -8.92 -0.41 32.43
CA TYR A 342 -9.73 0.79 32.68
C TYR A 342 -10.22 1.42 31.35
N LEU A 343 -11.05 0.67 30.63
CA LEU A 343 -11.64 1.11 29.35
C LEU A 343 -12.41 2.42 29.46
N PHE A 344 -13.09 2.62 30.59
CA PHE A 344 -13.96 3.77 30.82
C PHE A 344 -13.23 5.00 31.34
N SER A 345 -11.91 4.92 31.50
CA SER A 345 -11.12 6.04 31.99
C SER A 345 -11.18 7.24 31.04
N ARG A 346 -11.25 8.43 31.63
CA ARG A 346 -11.27 9.71 30.91
C ARG A 346 -10.30 10.68 31.54
N LEU A 347 -9.52 11.35 30.73
CA LEU A 347 -8.63 12.44 31.11
C LEU A 347 -9.20 13.74 30.58
N VAL A 348 -9.52 14.66 31.48
CA VAL A 348 -10.12 15.94 31.14
C VAL A 348 -9.13 17.05 31.55
N PRO A 349 -8.42 17.66 30.58
CA PRO A 349 -7.55 18.79 30.87
C PRO A 349 -8.39 20.05 31.11
N VAL A 350 -8.13 20.74 32.19
CA VAL A 350 -8.70 22.03 32.54
C VAL A 350 -7.57 23.05 32.58
N GLU A 351 -7.62 24.02 31.70
CA GLU A 351 -6.60 25.05 31.55
C GLU A 351 -7.06 26.33 32.20
N THR A 352 -6.21 26.91 33.07
CA THR A 352 -6.46 28.20 33.71
C THR A 352 -5.29 29.15 33.42
N ILE A 353 -5.56 30.30 32.87
CA ILE A 353 -4.54 31.32 32.63
C ILE A 353 -4.10 31.88 33.98
N SER A 354 -2.80 31.95 34.20
CA SER A 354 -2.16 32.46 35.40
C SER A 354 -1.16 33.55 35.01
N GLY A 355 -1.48 34.81 35.32
CA GLY A 355 -0.69 35.96 34.83
C GLY A 355 -0.90 36.24 33.34
N GLU A 356 0.14 36.81 32.69
CA GLU A 356 0.04 37.23 31.29
C GLU A 356 0.48 36.17 30.29
N ASP A 357 1.29 35.20 30.69
CA ASP A 357 1.97 34.26 29.79
C ASP A 357 2.01 32.79 30.27
N SER A 358 1.28 32.46 31.31
CA SER A 358 1.37 31.14 31.94
C SER A 358 0.02 30.45 32.01
N ILE A 359 0.05 29.10 31.86
CA ILE A 359 -1.14 28.23 31.93
C ILE A 359 -0.92 27.20 33.04
N ASN A 360 -1.83 27.15 34.01
CA ASN A 360 -1.96 26.03 34.92
C ASN A 360 -2.84 24.96 34.27
N LEU A 361 -2.36 23.74 34.30
CA LEU A 361 -3.06 22.58 33.79
C LEU A 361 -3.51 21.68 34.97
N GLU A 362 -4.82 21.55 35.14
CA GLU A 362 -5.41 20.56 36.04
C GLU A 362 -5.97 19.40 35.19
N VAL A 363 -5.39 18.23 35.32
CA VAL A 363 -5.91 17.04 34.62
C VAL A 363 -6.83 16.27 35.57
N ARG A 364 -8.12 16.29 35.25
CA ARG A 364 -9.13 15.54 36.00
C ARG A 364 -9.22 14.13 35.41
N VAL A 365 -8.94 13.15 36.26
CA VAL A 365 -8.97 11.74 35.93
C VAL A 365 -10.25 11.12 36.44
N VAL A 366 -11.04 10.55 35.53
CA VAL A 366 -12.17 9.70 35.87
C VAL A 366 -11.76 8.30 35.51
N GLU A 367 -11.39 7.48 36.49
CA GLU A 367 -10.78 6.16 36.26
C GLU A 367 -11.82 5.12 35.78
N GLY A 368 -13.03 5.15 36.33
CA GLY A 368 -14.10 4.19 36.01
C GLY A 368 -13.79 2.75 36.48
N PRO A 369 -14.71 1.81 36.25
CA PRO A 369 -14.50 0.40 36.58
C PRO A 369 -13.56 -0.27 35.55
N GLN A 370 -12.90 -1.36 35.97
CA GLN A 370 -12.18 -2.24 35.03
C GLN A 370 -13.18 -2.99 34.14
N ALA A 371 -12.79 -3.19 32.88
CA ALA A 371 -13.52 -3.96 31.90
C ALA A 371 -12.79 -5.26 31.58
N THR A 372 -13.56 -6.32 31.35
CA THR A 372 -13.09 -7.61 30.83
C THR A 372 -13.61 -7.83 29.41
N ILE A 373 -12.89 -8.58 28.63
CA ILE A 373 -13.31 -8.98 27.28
C ILE A 373 -14.35 -10.09 27.41
N ASN A 374 -15.59 -9.83 26.96
CA ASN A 374 -16.64 -10.83 26.98
C ASN A 374 -16.54 -11.77 25.78
N LYS A 375 -16.42 -11.22 24.56
CA LYS A 375 -16.28 -12.00 23.33
C LYS A 375 -15.27 -11.37 22.38
N VAL A 376 -14.62 -12.23 21.58
CA VAL A 376 -13.79 -11.80 20.45
C VAL A 376 -14.50 -12.26 19.16
N ILE A 377 -14.93 -11.31 18.34
CA ILE A 377 -15.74 -11.53 17.14
C ILE A 377 -14.87 -11.24 15.93
N ILE A 378 -14.81 -12.17 14.99
CA ILE A 378 -14.07 -12.04 13.73
C ILE A 378 -15.07 -11.97 12.59
N LYS A 379 -14.92 -11.00 11.69
CA LYS A 379 -15.79 -10.80 10.51
C LYS A 379 -14.98 -10.60 9.25
N GLY A 380 -15.45 -11.13 8.13
CA GLY A 380 -14.85 -10.89 6.79
C GLY A 380 -13.81 -11.91 6.34
N ASN A 381 -13.61 -12.99 7.11
CA ASN A 381 -12.74 -14.11 6.76
C ASN A 381 -13.49 -15.15 5.92
N ASN A 382 -13.56 -14.93 4.61
CA ASN A 382 -14.30 -15.81 3.69
C ASN A 382 -13.48 -17.00 3.16
N ARG A 383 -12.15 -16.91 3.22
CA ARG A 383 -11.20 -17.91 2.73
C ARG A 383 -10.35 -18.50 3.84
N THR A 384 -9.90 -17.63 4.76
CA THR A 384 -9.02 -18.01 5.87
C THR A 384 -9.85 -18.59 7.00
N HIS A 385 -9.51 -19.77 7.48
CA HIS A 385 -10.20 -20.40 8.58
C HIS A 385 -10.04 -19.60 9.88
N GLU A 386 -11.07 -19.55 10.69
CA GLU A 386 -11.11 -18.74 11.91
C GLU A 386 -10.01 -19.10 12.92
N HIS A 387 -9.65 -20.37 13.04
CA HIS A 387 -8.58 -20.81 13.95
C HIS A 387 -7.21 -20.24 13.56
N VAL A 388 -6.99 -19.95 12.28
CA VAL A 388 -5.75 -19.33 11.78
C VAL A 388 -5.63 -17.88 12.25
N ILE A 389 -6.77 -17.20 12.37
CA ILE A 389 -6.84 -15.82 12.85
C ILE A 389 -6.72 -15.81 14.38
N ARG A 390 -7.52 -16.63 15.06
CA ARG A 390 -7.56 -16.66 16.53
C ARG A 390 -6.21 -16.96 17.18
N ARG A 391 -5.39 -17.81 16.57
CA ARG A 391 -4.06 -18.17 17.10
C ARG A 391 -3.06 -17.00 17.07
N GLU A 392 -3.32 -15.96 16.28
CA GLU A 392 -2.46 -14.77 16.18
C GLU A 392 -2.93 -13.63 17.10
N LEU A 393 -4.08 -13.80 17.77
CA LEU A 393 -4.61 -12.80 18.70
C LEU A 393 -3.94 -12.88 20.06
N TYR A 394 -3.80 -11.75 20.70
CA TYR A 394 -3.32 -11.57 22.08
C TYR A 394 -4.45 -11.20 23.05
N VAL A 395 -5.70 -11.22 22.57
CA VAL A 395 -6.90 -10.91 23.34
C VAL A 395 -7.80 -12.13 23.42
N TYR A 396 -8.18 -12.50 24.64
CA TYR A 396 -9.00 -13.68 24.90
C TYR A 396 -10.22 -13.33 25.77
N PRO A 397 -11.36 -14.02 25.58
CA PRO A 397 -12.50 -13.86 26.46
C PRO A 397 -12.15 -14.15 27.93
N GLY A 398 -12.62 -13.30 28.85
CA GLY A 398 -12.37 -13.39 30.28
C GLY A 398 -11.12 -12.66 30.78
N GLU A 399 -10.25 -12.19 29.90
CA GLU A 399 -9.09 -11.37 30.27
C GLU A 399 -9.47 -9.90 30.43
N LEU A 400 -8.65 -9.15 31.15
CA LEU A 400 -8.78 -7.69 31.26
C LEU A 400 -8.65 -7.04 29.88
N PHE A 401 -9.38 -5.98 29.68
CA PHE A 401 -9.22 -5.15 28.50
C PHE A 401 -7.82 -4.58 28.43
N SER A 402 -7.15 -4.72 27.30
CA SER A 402 -5.84 -4.17 27.01
C SER A 402 -5.83 -3.59 25.59
N ARG A 403 -5.66 -2.28 25.49
CA ARG A 403 -5.54 -1.59 24.20
C ARG A 403 -4.30 -2.03 23.44
N GLU A 404 -3.20 -2.22 24.18
CA GLU A 404 -1.92 -2.68 23.60
C GLU A 404 -2.09 -4.05 22.93
N ASP A 405 -2.77 -5.00 23.59
CA ASP A 405 -2.96 -6.35 23.04
C ASP A 405 -3.92 -6.36 21.87
N ILE A 406 -4.91 -5.46 21.84
CA ILE A 406 -5.80 -5.28 20.69
C ILE A 406 -5.01 -4.74 19.49
N ILE A 407 -4.19 -3.70 19.68
CA ILE A 407 -3.36 -3.11 18.62
C ILE A 407 -2.31 -4.12 18.16
N ARG A 408 -1.70 -4.84 19.09
CA ARG A 408 -0.74 -5.91 18.78
C ARG A 408 -1.39 -7.02 17.96
N SER A 409 -2.59 -7.45 18.33
CA SER A 409 -3.37 -8.43 17.56
C SER A 409 -3.65 -7.93 16.13
N ALA A 410 -4.08 -6.68 15.98
CA ALA A 410 -4.30 -6.09 14.66
C ALA A 410 -3.02 -6.04 13.82
N ARG A 411 -1.88 -5.74 14.43
CA ARG A 411 -0.56 -5.74 13.77
C ARG A 411 -0.14 -7.14 13.32
N GLU A 412 -0.34 -8.15 14.15
CA GLU A 412 -0.03 -9.54 13.77
C GLU A 412 -0.94 -10.01 12.61
N LEU A 413 -2.24 -9.67 12.65
CA LEU A 413 -3.14 -9.96 11.53
C LEU A 413 -2.70 -9.26 10.23
N ALA A 414 -2.19 -8.04 10.31
CA ALA A 414 -1.62 -7.32 9.16
C ALA A 414 -0.35 -8.02 8.64
N ASN A 415 0.52 -8.48 9.55
CA ASN A 415 1.78 -9.16 9.23
C ASN A 415 1.57 -10.52 8.57
N MET A 416 0.43 -11.20 8.80
CA MET A 416 0.09 -12.43 8.09
C MET A 416 0.04 -12.24 6.57
N GLY A 417 -0.25 -11.02 6.10
CA GLY A 417 -0.34 -10.70 4.68
C GLY A 417 -1.61 -11.21 3.99
N HIS A 418 -2.54 -11.85 4.70
CA HIS A 418 -3.81 -12.35 4.16
C HIS A 418 -4.90 -11.28 4.09
N PHE A 419 -4.75 -10.23 4.89
CA PHE A 419 -5.71 -9.14 5.03
C PHE A 419 -5.15 -7.82 4.56
N ASP A 420 -6.04 -6.89 4.19
CA ASP A 420 -5.67 -5.52 3.86
C ASP A 420 -5.36 -4.74 5.15
N PRO A 421 -4.11 -4.33 5.40
CA PRO A 421 -3.72 -3.66 6.66
C PRO A 421 -4.48 -2.36 6.93
N GLU A 422 -4.90 -1.64 5.88
CA GLU A 422 -5.63 -0.38 6.04
C GLU A 422 -7.09 -0.58 6.49
N GLN A 423 -7.61 -1.79 6.28
CA GLN A 423 -8.99 -2.14 6.59
C GLN A 423 -9.12 -3.01 7.85
N ILE A 424 -8.00 -3.38 8.49
CA ILE A 424 -8.04 -4.02 9.81
C ILE A 424 -8.35 -2.94 10.85
N LYS A 425 -9.61 -2.88 11.27
CA LYS A 425 -10.05 -1.93 12.29
C LYS A 425 -10.64 -2.73 13.44
N PRO A 426 -9.89 -2.86 14.55
CA PRO A 426 -10.48 -3.35 15.77
C PRO A 426 -11.52 -2.34 16.28
N ASP A 427 -12.68 -2.84 16.66
CA ASP A 427 -13.80 -2.04 17.17
C ASP A 427 -14.34 -2.69 18.45
N LEU A 428 -15.03 -1.91 19.24
CA LEU A 428 -15.67 -2.37 20.46
C LEU A 428 -17.19 -2.43 20.26
N ALA A 429 -17.80 -3.55 20.61
CA ALA A 429 -19.23 -3.73 20.60
C ALA A 429 -19.75 -4.12 21.97
N ASN A 430 -21.05 -3.95 22.19
CA ASN A 430 -21.73 -4.34 23.42
C ASN A 430 -21.00 -3.88 24.69
N VAL A 431 -20.46 -2.64 24.65
CA VAL A 431 -19.74 -2.04 25.78
C VAL A 431 -20.74 -1.76 26.92
N ASN A 432 -20.55 -2.42 28.06
CA ASN A 432 -21.39 -2.27 29.23
C ASN A 432 -20.55 -1.82 30.44
N ALA A 433 -20.74 -0.57 30.83
CA ALA A 433 -20.00 0.01 31.97
C ALA A 433 -20.46 -0.54 33.33
N GLU A 434 -21.74 -0.94 33.47
CA GLU A 434 -22.26 -1.48 34.71
C GLU A 434 -21.75 -2.90 34.95
N ALA A 435 -21.73 -3.73 33.89
CA ALA A 435 -21.20 -5.09 33.96
C ALA A 435 -19.66 -5.16 33.84
N GLY A 436 -19.00 -4.07 33.52
CA GLY A 436 -17.55 -4.05 33.28
C GLY A 436 -17.13 -4.97 32.12
N THR A 437 -17.87 -5.00 31.00
CA THR A 437 -17.60 -5.92 29.90
C THR A 437 -17.62 -5.21 28.54
N ALA A 438 -16.83 -5.72 27.59
CA ALA A 438 -16.86 -5.28 26.20
C ALA A 438 -16.57 -6.44 25.26
N ASP A 439 -17.18 -6.44 24.07
CA ASP A 439 -16.84 -7.35 22.97
C ASP A 439 -15.81 -6.67 22.05
N VAL A 440 -14.78 -7.40 21.66
CA VAL A 440 -13.79 -6.92 20.67
C VAL A 440 -14.13 -7.50 19.32
N VAL A 441 -14.27 -6.64 18.31
CA VAL A 441 -14.62 -7.02 16.94
C VAL A 441 -13.44 -6.72 16.01
N PHE A 442 -12.93 -7.74 15.34
CA PHE A 442 -11.96 -7.58 14.26
C PHE A 442 -12.69 -7.68 12.91
N GLY A 443 -12.89 -6.53 12.28
CA GLY A 443 -13.34 -6.45 10.88
C GLY A 443 -12.15 -6.64 9.95
N LEU A 444 -12.21 -7.65 9.07
CA LEU A 444 -11.14 -8.04 8.18
C LEU A 444 -11.60 -7.97 6.72
N VAL A 445 -10.71 -7.58 5.83
CA VAL A 445 -10.95 -7.66 4.38
C VAL A 445 -9.82 -8.47 3.78
N GLU A 446 -10.14 -9.64 3.24
CA GLU A 446 -9.16 -10.52 2.61
C GLU A 446 -8.67 -9.94 1.29
N LYS A 447 -7.37 -10.01 1.07
CA LYS A 447 -6.74 -9.64 -0.19
C LYS A 447 -6.13 -10.86 -0.88
N ALA A 448 -5.98 -10.78 -2.21
CA ALA A 448 -5.16 -11.74 -2.94
C ALA A 448 -3.71 -11.53 -2.55
N ASN A 449 -3.08 -12.56 -2.02
CA ASN A 449 -1.72 -12.54 -1.51
C ASN A 449 -0.82 -13.62 -2.15
N ASP A 450 -1.36 -14.34 -3.12
CA ASP A 450 -0.56 -15.21 -3.97
C ASP A 450 0.38 -14.34 -4.82
N LYS A 451 1.65 -14.71 -4.85
CA LYS A 451 2.70 -13.91 -5.50
C LYS A 451 3.25 -14.65 -6.69
N ILE A 452 3.36 -13.93 -7.80
CA ILE A 452 4.16 -14.33 -8.95
C ILE A 452 5.41 -13.46 -8.92
N GLU A 453 6.55 -14.07 -8.67
CA GLU A 453 7.84 -13.41 -8.66
C GLU A 453 8.53 -13.65 -9.98
N LEU A 454 8.78 -12.59 -10.71
CA LEU A 454 9.59 -12.60 -11.90
C LEU A 454 10.87 -11.83 -11.59
N SER A 455 12.00 -12.48 -11.68
CA SER A 455 13.28 -11.78 -11.54
C SER A 455 14.21 -12.12 -12.69
N GLY A 456 15.03 -11.16 -13.05
CA GLY A 456 16.06 -11.32 -14.05
C GLY A 456 17.32 -10.58 -13.61
N GLY A 457 18.47 -11.16 -13.89
CA GLY A 457 19.73 -10.54 -13.56
C GLY A 457 20.74 -10.74 -14.68
N TRP A 458 21.72 -9.86 -14.74
CA TRP A 458 22.88 -10.00 -15.61
C TRP A 458 24.12 -10.15 -14.73
N GLY A 459 24.87 -11.22 -14.94
CA GLY A 459 26.14 -11.46 -14.25
C GLY A 459 27.03 -12.42 -15.04
N ALA A 460 28.34 -12.26 -14.96
CA ALA A 460 29.33 -13.05 -15.69
C ALA A 460 29.05 -13.18 -17.21
N GLY A 461 28.50 -12.11 -17.85
CA GLY A 461 28.15 -12.14 -19.28
C GLY A 461 26.89 -12.90 -19.64
N MET A 462 26.08 -13.29 -18.67
CA MET A 462 24.84 -14.08 -18.85
C MET A 462 23.63 -13.41 -18.26
N ILE A 463 22.46 -13.64 -18.88
CA ILE A 463 21.16 -13.26 -18.32
C ILE A 463 20.57 -14.47 -17.64
N ILE A 464 20.11 -14.29 -16.41
CA ILE A 464 19.43 -15.32 -15.63
C ILE A 464 18.02 -14.86 -15.34
N GLY A 465 17.05 -15.72 -15.62
CA GLY A 465 15.66 -15.49 -15.31
C GLY A 465 15.16 -16.44 -14.22
N SER A 466 14.30 -15.96 -13.34
CA SER A 466 13.58 -16.83 -12.42
C SER A 466 12.09 -16.49 -12.39
N VAL A 467 11.29 -17.54 -12.23
CA VAL A 467 9.85 -17.49 -12.00
C VAL A 467 9.55 -18.18 -10.69
N GLY A 468 8.91 -17.46 -9.79
CA GLY A 468 8.43 -17.97 -8.50
C GLY A 468 6.92 -17.88 -8.41
N LEU A 469 6.28 -18.91 -7.91
CA LEU A 469 4.87 -18.93 -7.55
C LEU A 469 4.78 -19.20 -6.05
N THR A 470 4.21 -18.30 -5.28
CA THR A 470 4.06 -18.43 -3.83
C THR A 470 2.60 -18.28 -3.44
N PHE A 471 2.05 -19.32 -2.85
CA PHE A 471 0.69 -19.40 -2.33
C PHE A 471 0.77 -19.31 -0.80
N THR A 472 0.27 -18.22 -0.21
CA THR A 472 0.52 -17.91 1.20
C THR A 472 -0.58 -18.35 2.14
N ASN A 473 -1.75 -18.72 1.65
CA ASN A 473 -2.86 -19.25 2.45
C ASN A 473 -3.19 -20.71 2.08
N PHE A 474 -2.17 -21.50 1.75
CA PHE A 474 -2.34 -22.90 1.36
C PHE A 474 -2.92 -23.72 2.51
N SER A 475 -3.66 -24.79 2.16
CA SER A 475 -4.20 -25.76 3.11
C SER A 475 -3.93 -27.18 2.63
N ILE A 476 -3.01 -27.87 3.28
CA ILE A 476 -2.72 -29.28 2.97
C ILE A 476 -3.92 -30.17 3.32
N ARG A 477 -4.73 -29.81 4.31
CA ARG A 477 -5.92 -30.55 4.72
C ARG A 477 -7.00 -30.56 3.64
N ASN A 478 -7.05 -29.48 2.86
CA ASN A 478 -8.06 -29.28 1.84
C ASN A 478 -7.65 -29.79 0.44
N ILE A 479 -6.57 -30.56 0.33
CA ILE A 479 -6.09 -31.11 -0.96
C ILE A 479 -7.17 -31.94 -1.66
N PHE A 480 -8.04 -32.61 -0.92
CA PHE A 480 -9.12 -33.43 -1.50
C PHE A 480 -10.49 -32.70 -1.51
N ASN A 481 -10.52 -31.43 -1.08
CA ASN A 481 -11.73 -30.60 -1.09
C ASN A 481 -11.66 -29.60 -2.25
N TRP A 482 -12.34 -29.93 -3.36
CA TRP A 482 -12.34 -29.13 -4.58
C TRP A 482 -12.92 -27.71 -4.43
N ASP A 483 -13.86 -27.53 -3.51
CA ASP A 483 -14.49 -26.22 -3.26
C ASP A 483 -13.52 -25.19 -2.67
N SER A 484 -12.39 -25.65 -2.12
CA SER A 484 -11.35 -24.81 -1.54
C SER A 484 -10.30 -24.29 -2.54
N TYR A 485 -10.35 -24.78 -3.79
CA TYR A 485 -9.32 -24.46 -4.80
C TYR A 485 -9.52 -23.06 -5.41
N ARG A 486 -8.50 -22.15 -5.20
CA ARG A 486 -8.47 -20.78 -5.74
C ARG A 486 -7.02 -20.23 -5.91
N PRO A 487 -6.18 -20.65 -6.83
CA PRO A 487 -6.20 -21.84 -7.67
C PRO A 487 -5.74 -23.12 -6.95
N LEU A 488 -5.10 -23.02 -5.79
CA LEU A 488 -4.75 -24.14 -4.89
C LEU A 488 -5.70 -24.15 -3.68
N PRO A 489 -5.79 -25.27 -2.94
CA PRO A 489 -6.61 -25.32 -1.73
C PRO A 489 -6.11 -24.32 -0.69
N GLN A 490 -7.02 -23.51 -0.15
CA GLN A 490 -6.72 -22.41 0.77
C GLN A 490 -7.41 -22.58 2.12
N GLY A 491 -6.94 -21.84 3.13
CA GLY A 491 -7.61 -21.65 4.41
C GLY A 491 -6.75 -21.79 5.66
N ASP A 492 -5.64 -22.55 5.65
CA ASP A 492 -4.86 -22.86 6.85
C ASP A 492 -3.65 -21.93 7.09
N GLY A 493 -3.44 -20.93 6.23
CA GLY A 493 -2.36 -19.96 6.37
C GLY A 493 -0.96 -20.59 6.14
N GLN A 494 -0.89 -21.77 5.52
CA GLN A 494 0.36 -22.40 5.12
C GLN A 494 0.93 -21.70 3.89
N THR A 495 2.24 -21.80 3.69
CA THR A 495 2.89 -21.27 2.48
C THR A 495 3.40 -22.41 1.64
N PHE A 496 3.03 -22.41 0.37
CA PHE A 496 3.54 -23.32 -0.63
C PHE A 496 4.19 -22.53 -1.76
N SER A 497 5.45 -22.84 -2.09
CA SER A 497 6.19 -22.09 -3.10
C SER A 497 6.84 -23.03 -4.11
N LEU A 498 6.76 -22.63 -5.37
CA LEU A 498 7.45 -23.24 -6.50
C LEU A 498 8.34 -22.19 -7.13
N LYS A 499 9.62 -22.47 -7.31
CA LYS A 499 10.53 -21.57 -7.99
C LYS A 499 11.31 -22.32 -9.06
N ALA A 500 11.32 -21.78 -10.25
CA ALA A 500 12.13 -22.23 -11.36
C ALA A 500 13.09 -21.11 -11.77
N GLN A 501 14.33 -21.44 -12.03
CA GLN A 501 15.36 -20.49 -12.39
C GLN A 501 16.24 -21.05 -13.49
N THR A 502 16.56 -20.25 -14.48
CA THR A 502 17.38 -20.68 -15.60
C THR A 502 18.16 -19.53 -16.23
N ASN A 503 19.33 -19.83 -16.74
CA ASN A 503 20.05 -18.99 -17.69
C ASN A 503 20.14 -19.64 -19.08
N GLY A 504 19.18 -20.49 -19.39
CA GLY A 504 19.09 -21.23 -20.64
C GLY A 504 19.92 -22.50 -20.64
N LYS A 505 21.15 -22.45 -21.11
CA LYS A 505 21.97 -23.66 -21.35
C LYS A 505 22.83 -24.09 -20.15
N TYR A 506 23.26 -23.13 -19.31
CA TYR A 506 24.29 -23.38 -18.32
C TYR A 506 23.75 -23.78 -16.96
N TYR A 507 22.63 -23.20 -16.57
CA TYR A 507 22.05 -23.41 -15.25
C TYR A 507 20.53 -23.54 -15.33
N THR A 508 20.01 -24.52 -14.62
CA THR A 508 18.56 -24.68 -14.40
C THR A 508 18.35 -25.21 -13.00
N SER A 509 17.45 -24.61 -12.25
CA SER A 509 17.06 -25.11 -10.92
C SER A 509 15.57 -25.05 -10.72
N PHE A 510 15.10 -25.99 -9.91
CA PHE A 510 13.72 -26.06 -9.43
C PHE A 510 13.75 -26.22 -7.93
N SER A 511 12.94 -25.47 -7.23
CA SER A 511 12.74 -25.63 -5.80
C SER A 511 11.25 -25.64 -5.47
N LEU A 512 10.91 -26.50 -4.53
CA LEU A 512 9.59 -26.61 -3.92
C LEU A 512 9.78 -26.41 -2.43
N SER A 513 9.00 -25.51 -1.82
CA SER A 513 9.02 -25.32 -0.38
C SER A 513 7.61 -25.28 0.18
N PHE A 514 7.46 -25.91 1.34
CA PHE A 514 6.24 -25.90 2.14
C PHE A 514 6.57 -25.41 3.54
N ARG A 515 5.74 -24.51 4.08
CA ARG A 515 5.87 -23.99 5.44
C ARG A 515 4.53 -24.01 6.15
N GLU A 516 4.49 -24.67 7.32
CA GLU A 516 3.43 -24.59 8.31
C GLU A 516 3.89 -23.65 9.42
N PRO A 517 3.26 -22.48 9.63
CA PRO A 517 3.70 -21.51 10.65
C PRO A 517 3.36 -21.92 12.08
N TRP A 518 2.37 -22.80 12.27
CA TRP A 518 1.87 -23.23 13.58
C TRP A 518 1.75 -24.75 13.68
N LEU A 519 2.87 -25.46 13.64
CA LEU A 519 2.91 -26.91 13.76
C LEU A 519 2.24 -27.36 15.05
N GLY A 520 1.16 -28.15 14.92
CA GLY A 520 0.34 -28.61 16.04
C GLY A 520 -0.68 -27.60 16.56
N GLY A 521 -0.77 -26.39 15.98
CA GLY A 521 -1.83 -25.41 16.21
C GLY A 521 -1.84 -24.69 17.56
N ARG A 522 -0.98 -25.05 18.50
CA ARG A 522 -0.99 -24.53 19.89
C ARG A 522 0.08 -23.47 20.17
N LYS A 523 1.20 -23.54 19.48
CA LYS A 523 2.36 -22.66 19.67
C LYS A 523 2.87 -22.21 18.30
N PRO A 524 3.45 -21.03 18.16
CA PRO A 524 4.00 -20.53 16.90
C PRO A 524 5.33 -21.24 16.53
N ASN A 525 5.28 -22.56 16.47
CA ASN A 525 6.38 -23.38 15.99
C ASN A 525 6.19 -23.62 14.49
N SER A 526 7.12 -23.20 13.67
CA SER A 526 7.03 -23.37 12.23
C SER A 526 7.77 -24.64 11.78
N LEU A 527 7.13 -25.39 10.89
CA LEU A 527 7.78 -26.46 10.13
C LEU A 527 8.03 -25.95 8.70
N SER A 528 9.21 -26.15 8.18
CA SER A 528 9.54 -25.93 6.77
C SER A 528 10.14 -27.18 6.16
N VAL A 529 9.69 -27.53 4.96
CA VAL A 529 10.23 -28.63 4.16
C VAL A 529 10.55 -28.07 2.79
N SER A 530 11.78 -28.27 2.33
CA SER A 530 12.21 -27.80 1.02
C SER A 530 12.89 -28.91 0.24
N LEU A 531 12.54 -28.99 -1.03
CA LEU A 531 13.16 -29.86 -2.02
C LEU A 531 13.75 -28.97 -3.09
N TYR A 532 14.96 -29.24 -3.51
CA TYR A 532 15.51 -28.56 -4.66
C TYR A 532 16.34 -29.47 -5.54
N PHE A 533 16.37 -29.12 -6.81
CA PHE A 533 17.17 -29.74 -7.84
C PHE A 533 17.87 -28.66 -8.64
N SER A 534 19.14 -28.81 -8.92
CA SER A 534 19.82 -27.96 -9.88
C SER A 534 20.69 -28.74 -10.84
N ARG A 535 20.72 -28.27 -12.07
CA ARG A 535 21.59 -28.75 -13.14
C ARG A 535 22.47 -27.62 -13.60
N GLN A 536 23.76 -27.85 -13.60
CA GLN A 536 24.76 -26.93 -14.08
C GLN A 536 25.68 -27.60 -15.09
N THR A 537 26.03 -26.91 -16.16
CA THR A 537 26.91 -27.36 -17.22
C THR A 537 28.10 -26.43 -17.34
N GLY A 538 29.23 -26.97 -17.77
CA GLY A 538 30.47 -26.24 -17.80
C GLY A 538 30.66 -25.33 -19.00
N TYR A 539 31.67 -24.52 -18.93
CA TYR A 539 32.21 -23.71 -19.99
C TYR A 539 33.37 -24.40 -20.66
N SER A 540 33.38 -24.45 -21.99
CA SER A 540 34.61 -24.70 -22.73
C SER A 540 35.19 -23.36 -23.20
N SER A 541 36.15 -22.81 -22.51
CA SER A 541 36.98 -21.75 -23.08
C SER A 541 38.04 -22.41 -23.94
N SER A 542 37.80 -22.49 -25.22
CA SER A 542 38.87 -22.79 -26.20
C SER A 542 39.84 -21.62 -26.27
N TYR A 543 40.70 -21.47 -25.26
CA TYR A 543 41.92 -20.71 -25.40
C TYR A 543 42.90 -21.56 -26.21
N ARG A 544 42.79 -21.45 -27.51
CA ARG A 544 43.87 -21.87 -28.40
C ARG A 544 44.25 -20.66 -29.24
N ASN A 545 45.44 -20.12 -28.96
CA ASN A 545 46.20 -19.17 -29.75
C ASN A 545 45.59 -18.84 -31.10
N SER A 546 44.88 -17.71 -31.19
CA SER A 546 44.70 -17.03 -32.45
C SER A 546 44.75 -15.53 -32.22
N TYR A 547 45.76 -14.91 -32.69
CA TYR A 547 46.05 -13.46 -32.68
C TYR A 547 45.07 -12.65 -33.53
N TYR A 548 44.11 -13.29 -34.15
CA TYR A 548 43.09 -12.66 -35.03
C TYR A 548 41.76 -13.36 -34.85
N MET A 549 40.91 -12.85 -33.98
CA MET A 549 39.45 -12.83 -34.13
C MET A 549 38.76 -12.33 -32.87
N SER A 550 38.12 -11.19 -32.96
CA SER A 550 37.24 -10.55 -31.99
C SER A 550 35.83 -11.19 -31.97
N ASN A 551 35.72 -12.49 -31.74
CA ASN A 551 34.45 -13.14 -31.43
C ASN A 551 34.73 -14.34 -30.52
N THR A 552 34.80 -14.11 -29.21
CA THR A 552 34.75 -15.15 -28.19
C THR A 552 33.34 -15.73 -28.12
N SER A 553 33.02 -16.64 -29.01
CA SER A 553 31.89 -17.54 -28.81
C SER A 553 32.23 -18.48 -27.65
N GLN A 554 31.72 -18.18 -26.46
CA GLN A 554 31.73 -19.06 -25.31
C GLN A 554 31.02 -20.37 -25.71
N MET A 555 31.76 -21.45 -25.90
CA MET A 555 31.19 -22.74 -26.27
C MET A 555 30.76 -23.48 -25.01
N TYR A 556 29.45 -23.71 -24.94
CA TYR A 556 28.80 -24.62 -24.01
C TYR A 556 29.34 -26.05 -24.16
N ASP A 557 29.77 -26.70 -23.04
CA ASP A 557 30.16 -28.08 -23.04
C ASP A 557 29.16 -28.92 -22.23
N SER A 558 28.23 -29.57 -22.93
CA SER A 558 27.21 -30.44 -22.32
C SER A 558 27.76 -31.70 -21.66
N ARG A 559 29.02 -32.03 -21.89
CA ARG A 559 29.69 -33.18 -21.27
C ARG A 559 30.12 -32.88 -19.83
N GLN A 560 30.32 -31.59 -19.51
CA GLN A 560 30.61 -31.14 -18.16
C GLN A 560 29.31 -30.90 -17.42
N LEU A 561 29.04 -31.67 -16.39
CA LEU A 561 27.75 -31.64 -15.71
C LEU A 561 27.92 -31.72 -14.18
N MET A 562 27.23 -30.87 -13.48
CA MET A 562 26.97 -30.97 -12.05
C MET A 562 25.47 -31.03 -11.81
N LEU A 563 25.00 -32.05 -11.14
CA LEU A 563 23.64 -32.18 -10.63
C LEU A 563 23.66 -32.08 -9.12
N THR A 564 22.73 -31.31 -8.58
CA THR A 564 22.57 -31.19 -7.12
C THR A 564 21.11 -31.50 -6.75
N TYR A 565 20.94 -32.40 -5.80
CA TYR A 565 19.66 -32.75 -5.20
C TYR A 565 19.70 -32.35 -3.73
N GLY A 566 18.66 -31.72 -3.23
CA GLY A 566 18.61 -31.29 -1.83
C GLY A 566 17.24 -31.52 -1.21
N LEU A 567 17.27 -31.93 0.05
CA LEU A 567 16.12 -32.01 0.94
C LEU A 567 16.49 -31.32 2.24
N SER A 568 15.65 -30.39 2.71
CA SER A 568 15.81 -29.82 4.05
C SER A 568 14.50 -29.85 4.82
N VAL A 569 14.62 -30.08 6.13
CA VAL A 569 13.53 -30.04 7.09
C VAL A 569 13.94 -29.14 8.24
N GLY A 570 13.18 -28.08 8.47
CA GLY A 570 13.48 -27.07 9.48
C GLY A 570 12.35 -26.86 10.47
N LEU A 571 12.71 -26.61 11.72
CA LEU A 571 11.80 -26.28 12.82
C LEU A 571 12.16 -24.91 13.40
N GLY A 572 11.23 -23.96 13.31
CA GLY A 572 11.36 -22.63 13.88
C GLY A 572 10.50 -22.48 15.13
N ARG A 573 11.01 -21.75 16.12
CA ARG A 573 10.27 -21.41 17.33
C ARG A 573 10.63 -20.01 17.81
N ARG A 574 9.67 -19.33 18.46
CA ARG A 574 9.94 -18.10 19.23
C ARG A 574 10.53 -18.49 20.58
N ILE A 575 11.48 -17.69 21.05
CA ILE A 575 12.10 -17.82 22.38
C ILE A 575 11.72 -16.57 23.16
N ASN A 576 11.13 -16.75 24.34
CA ASN A 576 10.63 -15.62 25.16
C ASN A 576 11.66 -15.11 26.18
N TRP A 577 12.87 -15.61 26.17
CA TRP A 577 13.97 -15.20 27.05
C TRP A 577 15.24 -14.94 26.20
N PRO A 578 15.97 -13.86 26.43
CA PRO A 578 15.77 -12.79 27.44
C PRO A 578 14.66 -11.80 27.11
N ASP A 579 14.18 -11.76 25.87
CA ASP A 579 13.04 -10.93 25.44
C ASP A 579 12.22 -11.67 24.35
N ASN A 580 11.06 -11.12 23.97
CA ASN A 580 10.13 -11.72 23.01
C ASN A 580 10.55 -11.55 21.54
N TRP A 581 11.72 -11.00 21.24
CA TRP A 581 12.20 -10.72 19.89
C TRP A 581 13.08 -11.84 19.31
N PHE A 582 13.39 -12.87 20.15
CA PHE A 582 14.23 -13.98 19.71
C PHE A 582 13.45 -15.07 18.99
N THR A 583 14.05 -15.55 17.91
CA THR A 583 13.61 -16.74 17.18
C THR A 583 14.78 -17.71 17.03
N MET A 584 14.50 -19.00 17.10
CA MET A 584 15.45 -20.07 16.85
C MET A 584 14.93 -20.97 15.73
N TYR A 585 15.77 -21.24 14.76
CA TYR A 585 15.48 -22.14 13.65
C TYR A 585 16.53 -23.21 13.57
N ASN A 586 16.10 -24.48 13.58
CA ASN A 586 16.96 -25.64 13.44
C ASN A 586 16.58 -26.36 12.15
N GLU A 587 17.57 -26.67 11.33
CA GLU A 587 17.36 -27.32 10.04
C GLU A 587 18.29 -28.53 9.91
N ILE A 588 17.77 -29.63 9.42
CA ILE A 588 18.53 -30.79 8.94
C ILE A 588 18.45 -30.76 7.42
N SER A 589 19.57 -30.72 6.75
CA SER A 589 19.62 -30.71 5.30
C SER A 589 20.53 -31.85 4.77
N PHE A 590 20.06 -32.45 3.70
CA PHE A 590 20.81 -33.44 2.94
C PHE A 590 20.95 -32.95 1.50
N GLN A 591 22.19 -32.95 1.00
CA GLN A 591 22.50 -32.58 -0.38
C GLN A 591 23.37 -33.63 -1.02
N ARG A 592 23.07 -33.96 -2.28
CA ARG A 592 23.87 -34.84 -3.10
C ARG A 592 24.34 -34.13 -4.35
N TYR A 593 25.64 -34.11 -4.53
CA TYR A 593 26.31 -33.58 -5.71
C TYR A 593 26.72 -34.76 -6.60
N GLN A 594 26.39 -34.68 -7.89
CA GLN A 594 26.85 -35.63 -8.92
C GLN A 594 27.67 -34.85 -9.94
N LEU A 595 28.92 -35.22 -10.09
CA LEU A 595 29.89 -34.56 -11.00
C LEU A 595 30.18 -35.50 -12.16
N LYS A 596 30.19 -34.96 -13.37
CA LYS A 596 30.62 -35.67 -14.58
C LYS A 596 31.46 -34.72 -15.43
N ASN A 597 32.74 -35.07 -15.64
CA ASN A 597 33.73 -34.25 -16.33
C ASN A 597 33.76 -32.79 -15.82
N TRP A 598 33.52 -32.57 -14.52
CA TRP A 598 33.37 -31.26 -13.90
C TRP A 598 34.73 -30.70 -13.50
N PRO A 599 35.30 -29.74 -14.25
CA PRO A 599 36.69 -29.31 -14.04
C PRO A 599 36.90 -28.34 -12.88
N TYR A 600 35.82 -27.90 -12.22
CA TYR A 600 35.85 -26.79 -11.26
C TYR A 600 35.96 -27.22 -9.78
N TYR A 601 36.05 -28.50 -9.47
CA TYR A 601 36.34 -29.04 -8.14
C TYR A 601 37.61 -29.85 -8.11
N ILE A 602 38.04 -30.28 -6.94
CA ILE A 602 39.25 -31.09 -6.74
C ILE A 602 39.19 -32.42 -7.53
N PHE A 603 37.99 -32.94 -7.75
CA PHE A 603 37.76 -34.09 -8.61
C PHE A 603 36.67 -33.84 -9.64
N SER A 604 36.80 -34.38 -10.83
CA SER A 604 35.93 -34.11 -11.96
C SER A 604 34.75 -35.06 -12.06
N ASP A 605 34.85 -36.26 -11.50
CA ASP A 605 33.88 -37.33 -11.65
C ASP A 605 33.58 -37.99 -10.30
N GLY A 606 32.33 -38.19 -9.98
CA GLY A 606 31.92 -38.85 -8.76
C GLY A 606 30.71 -38.23 -8.07
N ASN A 607 30.43 -38.74 -6.87
CA ASN A 607 29.30 -38.26 -6.04
C ASN A 607 29.80 -37.82 -4.69
N SER A 608 29.26 -36.70 -4.19
CA SER A 608 29.48 -36.23 -2.81
C SER A 608 28.16 -36.06 -2.11
N ASN A 609 28.10 -36.38 -0.82
CA ASN A 609 26.93 -36.20 0.04
C ASN A 609 27.29 -35.24 1.15
N ASN A 610 26.38 -34.30 1.43
CA ASN A 610 26.47 -33.35 2.51
C ASN A 610 25.24 -33.55 3.42
N LEU A 611 25.44 -33.99 4.64
CA LEU A 611 24.41 -34.00 5.67
C LEU A 611 24.79 -32.95 6.70
N SER A 612 23.97 -31.95 6.88
CA SER A 612 24.27 -30.87 7.83
C SER A 612 23.10 -30.57 8.76
N ILE A 613 23.43 -30.06 9.95
CA ILE A 613 22.51 -29.55 10.92
C ILE A 613 22.86 -28.07 11.10
N ALA A 614 21.89 -27.21 10.83
CA ALA A 614 22.04 -25.79 11.01
C ALA A 614 21.16 -25.27 12.17
N THR A 615 21.71 -24.41 13.02
CA THR A 615 20.97 -23.68 14.05
C THR A 615 21.16 -22.20 13.82
N VAL A 616 20.05 -21.49 13.66
CA VAL A 616 20.03 -20.03 13.48
C VAL A 616 19.27 -19.40 14.64
N ILE A 617 19.93 -18.50 15.38
CA ILE A 617 19.33 -17.70 16.43
C ILE A 617 19.29 -16.28 15.91
N LYS A 618 18.09 -15.71 15.86
CA LYS A 618 17.86 -14.36 15.36
C LYS A 618 17.09 -13.54 16.39
N ARG A 619 17.55 -12.33 16.68
CA ARG A 619 16.82 -11.31 17.40
C ARG A 619 16.51 -10.17 16.44
N SER A 620 15.25 -9.78 16.31
CA SER A 620 14.84 -8.71 15.39
C SER A 620 13.81 -7.82 16.04
N SER A 621 14.18 -6.54 16.28
CA SER A 621 13.32 -5.49 16.83
C SER A 621 13.09 -4.35 15.82
N ILE A 622 13.24 -4.62 14.55
CA ILE A 622 13.03 -3.63 13.47
C ILE A 622 11.55 -3.24 13.35
N ASP A 623 11.29 -1.95 13.09
CA ASP A 623 9.94 -1.38 12.99
C ASP A 623 9.26 -1.68 11.64
N ASN A 624 10.02 -1.69 10.55
CA ASN A 624 9.49 -1.89 9.20
C ASN A 624 10.52 -2.61 8.30
N PRO A 625 10.15 -3.70 7.65
CA PRO A 625 11.08 -4.46 6.81
C PRO A 625 11.45 -3.77 5.48
N LEU A 626 10.64 -2.84 4.96
CA LEU A 626 10.89 -2.17 3.68
C LEU A 626 11.77 -0.93 3.82
N PHE A 627 11.52 -0.13 4.84
CA PHE A 627 12.34 1.02 5.20
C PHE A 627 12.41 1.07 6.72
N THR A 628 13.40 0.42 7.27
CA THR A 628 13.61 0.38 8.71
C THR A 628 14.10 1.73 9.21
N ARG A 629 13.42 2.29 10.22
CA ARG A 629 13.75 3.59 10.82
C ARG A 629 14.53 3.41 12.11
N MET A 630 14.15 2.42 12.91
CA MET A 630 14.75 2.13 14.21
C MET A 630 14.74 0.63 14.50
N GLY A 631 15.57 0.24 15.44
CA GLY A 631 15.65 -1.13 15.91
C GLY A 631 16.97 -1.81 15.55
N SER A 632 17.06 -3.08 15.86
CA SER A 632 18.25 -3.89 15.60
C SER A 632 17.89 -5.30 15.18
N GLU A 633 18.77 -5.91 14.39
CA GLU A 633 18.68 -7.30 14.01
C GLU A 633 20.03 -7.97 14.21
N PHE A 634 20.08 -9.05 15.02
CA PHE A 634 21.26 -9.86 15.24
C PHE A 634 20.94 -11.29 14.83
N THR A 635 21.80 -11.89 14.02
CA THR A 635 21.66 -13.26 13.55
C THR A 635 22.97 -14.01 13.81
N PHE A 636 22.88 -15.11 14.52
CA PHE A 636 23.96 -16.08 14.68
C PHE A 636 23.54 -17.37 14.01
N SER A 637 24.41 -17.92 13.18
CA SER A 637 24.17 -19.18 12.46
C SER A 637 25.33 -20.12 12.65
N LEU A 638 25.04 -21.33 13.07
CA LEU A 638 25.98 -22.45 13.21
C LEU A 638 25.52 -23.61 12.35
N THR A 639 26.35 -24.05 11.40
CA THR A 639 26.08 -25.22 10.58
C THR A 639 27.18 -26.26 10.86
N LEU A 640 26.78 -27.46 11.19
CA LEU A 640 27.65 -28.57 11.51
C LEU A 640 27.35 -29.75 10.61
N THR A 641 28.35 -30.43 10.12
CA THR A 641 28.25 -31.76 9.55
C THR A 641 28.77 -32.79 10.53
N PRO A 642 28.37 -34.05 10.42
CA PRO A 642 29.02 -35.10 11.21
C PRO A 642 30.53 -35.18 10.91
N PRO A 643 31.37 -35.27 11.94
CA PRO A 643 32.82 -35.29 11.78
C PRO A 643 33.28 -36.73 11.39
N TYR A 644 33.02 -37.12 10.14
CA TYR A 644 33.30 -38.48 9.65
C TYR A 644 34.77 -38.86 9.78
N SER A 645 35.69 -37.88 9.69
CA SER A 645 37.14 -38.12 9.86
C SER A 645 37.49 -38.56 11.27
N LEU A 646 36.81 -38.05 12.28
CA LEU A 646 37.09 -38.38 13.69
C LEU A 646 36.62 -39.81 14.05
N PHE A 647 35.69 -40.38 13.29
CA PHE A 647 35.17 -41.73 13.51
C PHE A 647 35.81 -42.77 12.57
N SER A 648 36.80 -42.38 11.76
CA SER A 648 37.44 -43.18 10.76
C SER A 648 38.93 -43.34 11.07
N ASN A 649 39.46 -44.57 11.08
CA ASN A 649 40.87 -44.82 11.19
C ASN A 649 41.64 -44.67 9.85
N ARG A 650 41.09 -43.96 8.86
CA ARG A 650 41.68 -43.75 7.55
C ARG A 650 42.65 -42.58 7.53
N HIS A 651 43.74 -42.73 6.83
CA HIS A 651 44.67 -41.66 6.53
C HIS A 651 44.23 -40.92 5.25
N PHE A 652 43.48 -39.84 5.39
CA PHE A 652 42.89 -39.08 4.27
C PHE A 652 43.93 -38.42 3.34
N GLU A 653 45.18 -38.33 3.76
CA GLU A 653 46.23 -37.73 2.97
C GLU A 653 46.56 -38.58 1.71
N ALA A 654 46.48 -39.89 1.81
CA ALA A 654 46.80 -40.82 0.73
C ALA A 654 45.57 -41.30 -0.07
N GLU A 655 44.36 -40.93 0.33
CA GLU A 655 43.12 -41.39 -0.32
C GLU A 655 42.83 -40.60 -1.61
N LYS A 656 42.23 -41.31 -2.60
CA LYS A 656 41.69 -40.66 -3.80
C LYS A 656 40.58 -39.67 -3.44
N ASP A 657 40.56 -38.52 -4.07
CA ASP A 657 39.59 -37.44 -3.77
C ASP A 657 38.12 -37.88 -3.87
N GLN A 658 37.74 -38.72 -4.81
CA GLN A 658 36.39 -39.29 -4.95
C GLN A 658 35.94 -40.08 -3.71
N VAL A 659 36.86 -40.79 -3.03
CA VAL A 659 36.56 -41.52 -1.81
C VAL A 659 36.59 -40.61 -0.59
N LYS A 660 37.61 -39.77 -0.53
CA LYS A 660 37.82 -38.78 0.52
C LYS A 660 36.62 -37.84 0.70
N TYR A 661 36.07 -37.30 -0.38
CA TYR A 661 34.96 -36.35 -0.38
C TYR A 661 33.59 -36.98 -0.62
N ARG A 662 33.46 -38.31 -0.51
CA ARG A 662 32.15 -38.99 -0.61
C ARG A 662 31.15 -38.49 0.43
N TRP A 663 31.63 -38.16 1.61
CA TRP A 663 30.88 -37.46 2.66
C TRP A 663 31.65 -36.22 3.05
N ILE A 664 31.02 -35.08 2.86
CA ILE A 664 31.57 -33.76 3.14
C ILE A 664 31.51 -33.48 4.64
N GLU A 665 32.51 -32.85 5.19
CA GLU A 665 32.53 -32.45 6.58
C GLU A 665 33.11 -31.05 6.74
N TYR A 666 32.43 -30.25 7.57
CA TYR A 666 32.84 -28.90 7.96
C TYR A 666 32.02 -28.41 9.16
N HIS A 667 32.47 -27.32 9.76
CA HIS A 667 31.63 -26.49 10.62
C HIS A 667 31.72 -25.02 10.15
N LYS A 668 30.54 -24.37 10.05
CA LYS A 668 30.43 -23.00 9.55
C LYS A 668 29.74 -22.14 10.60
N TRP A 669 30.37 -21.02 10.94
CA TRP A 669 29.92 -20.06 11.91
C TRP A 669 29.68 -18.73 11.22
N LYS A 670 28.52 -18.12 11.41
CA LYS A 670 28.23 -16.80 10.85
C LYS A 670 27.57 -15.93 11.90
N PHE A 671 27.97 -14.68 11.91
CA PHE A 671 27.36 -13.63 12.70
C PHE A 671 27.02 -12.45 11.79
N SER A 672 25.83 -11.87 11.95
CA SER A 672 25.39 -10.64 11.31
C SER A 672 24.67 -9.76 12.32
N GLY A 673 25.13 -8.54 12.50
CA GLY A 673 24.49 -7.52 13.32
C GLY A 673 24.11 -6.31 12.46
N LYS A 674 22.90 -5.82 12.60
CA LYS A 674 22.38 -4.62 11.93
C LYS A 674 21.72 -3.72 12.96
N ILE A 675 21.97 -2.43 12.90
CA ILE A 675 21.42 -1.41 13.79
C ILE A 675 20.89 -0.25 12.94
N PHE A 676 19.73 0.25 13.28
CA PHE A 676 19.09 1.38 12.63
C PHE A 676 18.77 2.46 13.65
N MET A 677 19.18 3.70 13.37
CA MET A 677 18.97 4.84 14.25
C MET A 677 18.45 6.04 13.46
N PRO A 678 17.30 6.61 13.81
CA PRO A 678 16.82 7.85 13.22
C PRO A 678 17.67 9.02 13.73
N LEU A 679 18.32 9.75 12.83
CA LEU A 679 19.12 10.94 13.15
C LEU A 679 18.28 12.22 13.23
N THR A 680 17.07 12.18 12.70
CA THR A 680 16.14 13.32 12.68
C THR A 680 14.79 12.94 13.28
N ARG A 681 14.15 13.85 13.99
CA ARG A 681 12.82 13.67 14.61
C ARG A 681 11.66 13.72 13.60
N SER A 682 11.92 13.70 12.30
CA SER A 682 10.87 13.77 11.28
C SER A 682 10.22 12.41 11.09
N GLU A 683 9.00 12.22 11.53
CA GLU A 683 8.25 10.97 11.32
C GLU A 683 8.01 10.62 9.85
N LYS A 684 7.83 11.63 8.97
CA LYS A 684 7.51 11.43 7.55
C LYS A 684 8.73 11.17 6.68
N ARG A 685 9.88 11.75 7.03
CA ARG A 685 11.13 11.62 6.27
C ARG A 685 12.32 11.61 7.21
N PRO A 686 12.48 10.59 8.03
CA PRO A 686 13.63 10.49 8.91
C PRO A 686 14.90 10.22 8.08
N LEU A 687 15.98 10.91 8.44
CA LEU A 687 17.31 10.49 8.02
C LEU A 687 17.73 9.35 8.96
N VAL A 688 18.04 8.19 8.41
CA VAL A 688 18.37 6.99 9.19
C VAL A 688 19.82 6.61 8.98
N LEU A 689 20.53 6.39 10.08
CA LEU A 689 21.83 5.73 10.08
C LEU A 689 21.60 4.22 10.19
N TYR A 690 22.12 3.49 9.22
CA TYR A 690 22.24 2.04 9.24
C TYR A 690 23.69 1.66 9.43
N ALA A 691 23.96 0.74 10.34
CA ALA A 691 25.28 0.15 10.53
C ALA A 691 25.16 -1.37 10.58
N SER A 692 26.07 -2.09 9.95
CA SER A 692 26.12 -3.54 10.02
C SER A 692 27.54 -4.07 10.13
N ALA A 693 27.63 -5.20 10.83
CA ALA A 693 28.88 -5.99 10.91
C ALA A 693 28.55 -7.45 10.61
N GLN A 694 29.33 -8.09 9.76
CA GLN A 694 29.18 -9.47 9.35
C GLN A 694 30.50 -10.20 9.45
N TYR A 695 30.43 -11.42 9.99
CA TYR A 695 31.58 -12.33 10.10
C TYR A 695 31.17 -13.73 9.68
N GLY A 696 32.03 -14.41 8.97
CA GLY A 696 31.85 -15.83 8.64
C GLY A 696 33.14 -16.58 8.80
N TYR A 697 33.04 -17.77 9.36
CA TYR A 697 34.17 -18.69 9.51
C TYR A 697 33.76 -20.11 9.11
N LEU A 698 34.55 -20.71 8.23
CA LEU A 698 34.44 -22.09 7.79
C LEU A 698 35.63 -22.86 8.32
N GLY A 699 35.34 -23.77 9.24
CA GLY A 699 36.35 -24.66 9.82
C GLY A 699 36.27 -26.09 9.29
N TYR A 700 37.23 -26.87 9.66
CA TYR A 700 37.37 -28.29 9.28
C TYR A 700 37.68 -29.13 10.51
N TYR A 701 37.35 -30.42 10.48
CA TYR A 701 37.72 -31.39 11.52
C TYR A 701 39.05 -32.04 11.24
N ASP A 702 39.38 -32.27 9.93
CA ASP A 702 40.67 -32.75 9.48
C ASP A 702 41.24 -31.83 8.40
N LYS A 703 42.53 -31.39 8.59
CA LYS A 703 43.21 -30.49 7.67
C LYS A 703 43.34 -30.98 6.26
N ASN A 704 43.39 -32.33 6.12
CA ASN A 704 43.55 -33.00 4.83
C ASN A 704 42.20 -33.29 4.16
N LYS A 705 41.07 -32.95 4.81
CA LYS A 705 39.70 -33.17 4.31
C LYS A 705 38.84 -31.93 4.32
N LYS A 706 39.44 -30.75 4.07
CA LYS A 706 38.69 -29.49 3.93
C LYS A 706 37.65 -29.64 2.81
N SER A 707 36.40 -29.15 3.05
CA SER A 707 35.33 -29.26 2.07
C SER A 707 35.68 -28.50 0.77
N PRO A 708 35.56 -29.11 -0.39
CA PRO A 708 35.79 -28.43 -1.68
C PRO A 708 34.53 -27.71 -2.19
N PHE A 709 33.36 -27.85 -1.53
CA PHE A 709 32.09 -27.34 -1.96
C PHE A 709 31.67 -26.10 -1.15
N GLU A 710 32.36 -25.83 -0.05
CA GLU A 710 32.08 -24.72 0.83
C GLU A 710 33.20 -23.68 0.78
N GLY A 711 32.86 -22.44 0.93
CA GLY A 711 33.80 -21.32 0.96
C GLY A 711 33.11 -19.99 0.87
N PHE A 712 33.86 -18.92 1.03
CA PHE A 712 33.39 -17.56 0.86
C PHE A 712 34.05 -16.91 -0.34
N GLU A 713 33.26 -16.20 -1.13
CA GLU A 713 33.75 -15.37 -2.25
C GLU A 713 33.34 -13.92 -2.02
N MET A 714 34.29 -12.98 -2.05
CA MET A 714 34.06 -11.61 -1.66
C MET A 714 34.37 -10.60 -2.79
N GLY A 715 33.53 -9.54 -2.87
CA GLY A 715 33.63 -8.43 -3.82
C GLY A 715 32.37 -8.27 -4.68
N GLY A 716 32.08 -7.05 -5.14
CA GLY A 716 30.98 -6.74 -6.05
C GLY A 716 29.59 -6.63 -5.42
N ASP A 717 28.56 -6.88 -6.20
CA ASP A 717 27.15 -6.67 -5.82
C ASP A 717 26.40 -7.95 -5.40
N GLY A 718 27.02 -9.10 -5.52
CA GLY A 718 26.34 -10.35 -5.28
C GLY A 718 25.32 -10.73 -6.35
N MET A 719 25.13 -9.92 -7.38
CA MET A 719 24.19 -10.20 -8.47
C MET A 719 24.63 -11.36 -9.36
N SER A 720 25.92 -11.53 -9.49
CA SER A 720 26.49 -12.78 -9.99
C SER A 720 26.38 -13.92 -8.99
N GLY A 721 25.70 -13.71 -7.87
CA GLY A 721 25.45 -14.59 -6.73
C GLY A 721 24.85 -15.95 -7.03
N TYR A 722 24.84 -16.29 -8.27
CA TYR A 722 24.95 -17.65 -8.70
C TYR A 722 26.40 -18.06 -8.51
N SER A 723 26.70 -18.44 -7.29
CA SER A 723 27.86 -19.27 -7.07
C SER A 723 27.76 -20.44 -8.04
N LEU A 724 28.38 -20.29 -9.19
CA LEU A 724 28.47 -21.37 -10.19
C LEU A 724 29.06 -22.64 -9.56
N TYR A 725 29.52 -22.56 -8.31
CA TYR A 725 30.34 -23.56 -7.67
C TYR A 725 29.90 -23.90 -6.22
N GLY A 726 28.72 -23.41 -5.74
CA GLY A 726 28.25 -23.70 -4.37
C GLY A 726 28.87 -22.82 -3.27
N ARG A 727 29.61 -21.78 -3.61
CA ARG A 727 30.26 -20.85 -2.68
C ARG A 727 29.29 -19.81 -2.16
N GLU A 728 29.48 -19.36 -0.94
CA GLU A 728 28.71 -18.26 -0.37
C GLU A 728 29.34 -16.91 -0.78
N TYR A 729 28.52 -16.06 -1.37
CA TYR A 729 28.96 -14.78 -1.91
C TYR A 729 28.76 -13.66 -0.89
N VAL A 730 29.79 -12.86 -0.67
CA VAL A 730 29.78 -11.69 0.21
C VAL A 730 30.05 -10.42 -0.62
N GLY A 731 29.02 -9.65 -0.87
CA GLY A 731 29.15 -8.42 -1.65
C GLY A 731 30.01 -7.37 -0.94
N LEU A 732 30.85 -6.65 -1.69
CA LEU A 732 31.53 -5.41 -1.27
C LEU A 732 31.50 -4.45 -2.46
N ARG A 733 30.69 -3.40 -2.35
CA ARG A 733 30.48 -2.43 -3.44
C ARG A 733 31.77 -1.64 -3.74
N GLY A 734 31.97 -1.24 -4.98
CA GLY A 734 33.20 -0.57 -5.43
C GLY A 734 34.31 -1.52 -5.88
N TYR A 735 34.06 -2.82 -5.85
CA TYR A 735 34.97 -3.86 -6.34
C TYR A 735 34.26 -4.79 -7.33
N GLU A 736 34.99 -5.43 -8.22
CA GLU A 736 34.45 -6.43 -9.10
C GLU A 736 34.04 -7.70 -8.33
N ASN A 737 33.09 -8.43 -8.88
CA ASN A 737 32.58 -9.68 -8.30
C ASN A 737 33.70 -10.70 -8.05
N GLY A 738 33.81 -11.18 -6.80
CA GLY A 738 34.80 -12.17 -6.40
C GLY A 738 36.25 -11.70 -6.43
N SER A 739 36.49 -10.42 -6.66
CA SER A 739 37.86 -9.93 -6.84
C SER A 739 38.69 -9.93 -5.57
N LEU A 740 38.10 -9.89 -4.41
CA LEU A 740 38.74 -9.85 -3.10
C LEU A 740 39.05 -11.23 -2.53
N THR A 741 38.60 -12.27 -3.20
CA THR A 741 38.94 -13.65 -2.92
C THR A 741 39.84 -14.10 -4.07
N ASN A 742 41.02 -14.58 -3.85
CA ASN A 742 41.97 -14.90 -4.93
C ASN A 742 42.60 -13.69 -5.66
N ALA A 743 43.00 -12.71 -4.92
CA ALA A 743 43.77 -11.58 -5.44
C ALA A 743 45.14 -12.00 -6.03
N GLY A 744 45.19 -12.78 -7.04
CA GLY A 744 46.42 -13.27 -7.67
C GLY A 744 46.27 -14.46 -8.60
N SER A 745 45.06 -15.06 -8.70
CA SER A 745 44.90 -16.21 -9.60
C SER A 745 43.85 -15.92 -10.69
N SER A 746 44.24 -16.31 -11.91
CA SER A 746 43.44 -16.39 -13.10
C SER A 746 42.11 -17.15 -12.81
N PHE A 747 41.07 -16.88 -13.58
CA PHE A 747 39.74 -17.55 -13.59
C PHE A 747 39.81 -19.10 -13.62
N ILE A 748 40.99 -19.67 -13.74
CA ILE A 748 41.28 -21.10 -13.91
C ILE A 748 42.11 -21.65 -12.77
N ALA A 749 42.21 -20.96 -11.62
CA ALA A 749 43.01 -21.51 -10.52
C ALA A 749 42.31 -22.68 -9.82
N PRO A 750 43.05 -23.73 -9.49
CA PRO A 750 42.47 -24.86 -8.79
C PRO A 750 42.10 -24.45 -7.37
N LYS A 751 40.97 -24.48 -7.03
CA LYS A 751 39.98 -25.13 -6.18
C LYS A 751 40.28 -25.31 -4.70
N SER A 752 41.46 -25.02 -4.22
CA SER A 752 41.85 -25.00 -2.81
C SER A 752 41.88 -23.58 -2.24
N SER A 753 41.40 -22.59 -3.01
CA SER A 753 41.70 -21.20 -2.77
C SER A 753 40.45 -20.36 -2.40
N ASP A 754 39.42 -20.99 -1.87
CA ASP A 754 38.28 -20.29 -1.33
C ASP A 754 38.58 -19.77 0.07
N ALA A 755 38.07 -18.56 0.37
CA ALA A 755 38.25 -18.02 1.70
C ALA A 755 37.45 -18.81 2.74
N SER A 756 38.14 -19.08 3.86
CA SER A 756 37.51 -19.72 5.03
C SER A 756 36.99 -18.72 6.04
N LEU A 757 37.39 -17.46 5.94
CA LEU A 757 37.02 -16.42 6.88
C LEU A 757 36.73 -15.14 6.10
N TYR A 758 35.74 -14.38 6.54
CA TYR A 758 35.51 -13.02 6.09
C TYR A 758 35.04 -12.11 7.21
N SER A 759 35.28 -10.82 7.06
CA SER A 759 34.64 -9.76 7.81
C SER A 759 34.17 -8.66 6.86
N LYS A 760 32.99 -8.09 7.14
CA LYS A 760 32.42 -6.98 6.41
C LYS A 760 31.76 -6.00 7.36
N PHE A 761 31.98 -4.72 7.15
CA PHE A 761 31.36 -3.61 7.85
C PHE A 761 30.68 -2.71 6.82
N THR A 762 29.48 -2.28 7.12
CA THR A 762 28.72 -1.36 6.28
C THR A 762 28.12 -0.25 7.14
N MET A 763 28.24 0.98 6.68
CA MET A 763 27.54 2.13 7.25
C MET A 763 26.81 2.86 6.14
N GLU A 764 25.53 3.16 6.32
CA GLU A 764 24.72 3.87 5.33
C GLU A 764 23.92 4.99 5.99
N LEU A 765 23.82 6.11 5.27
CA LEU A 765 22.87 7.18 5.55
C LEU A 765 21.70 7.05 4.56
N ARG A 766 20.53 6.72 5.05
CA ARG A 766 19.33 6.46 4.24
C ARG A 766 18.33 7.63 4.36
N TYR A 767 17.88 8.16 3.24
CA TYR A 767 16.89 9.24 3.18
C TYR A 767 15.68 8.85 2.33
N PRO A 768 14.46 8.82 2.89
CA PRO A 768 13.28 8.42 2.15
C PRO A 768 12.78 9.55 1.23
N ILE A 769 12.62 9.23 -0.03
CA ILE A 769 12.02 10.11 -1.05
C ILE A 769 10.51 9.91 -1.03
N SER A 770 10.06 8.66 -1.03
CA SER A 770 8.65 8.26 -0.94
C SER A 770 8.52 7.02 -0.07
N LEU A 771 7.58 7.00 0.87
CA LEU A 771 7.20 5.84 1.68
C LEU A 771 5.76 5.40 1.40
N ALA A 772 5.25 5.68 0.17
CA ALA A 772 3.91 5.27 -0.22
C ALA A 772 3.84 3.75 -0.42
N GLN A 773 2.69 3.14 -0.11
CA GLN A 773 2.47 1.70 -0.32
C GLN A 773 2.65 1.27 -1.77
N SER A 774 2.32 2.13 -2.73
CA SER A 774 2.51 1.86 -4.16
C SER A 774 3.96 1.85 -4.60
N ALA A 775 4.85 2.56 -3.90
CA ALA A 775 6.29 2.58 -4.15
C ALA A 775 7.06 3.16 -2.97
N THR A 776 7.92 2.38 -2.34
CA THR A 776 8.89 2.88 -1.37
C THR A 776 10.20 3.21 -2.08
N ILE A 777 10.61 4.48 -2.02
CA ILE A 777 11.80 4.98 -2.71
C ILE A 777 12.69 5.70 -1.71
N TYR A 778 13.95 5.31 -1.61
CA TYR A 778 14.94 6.01 -0.79
C TYR A 778 16.31 6.06 -1.43
N ALA A 779 17.03 7.13 -1.15
CA ALA A 779 18.42 7.31 -1.51
C ALA A 779 19.32 6.95 -0.32
N LEU A 780 20.53 6.50 -0.60
CA LEU A 780 21.53 6.19 0.41
C LEU A 780 22.92 6.63 -0.01
N GLY A 781 23.72 6.98 0.98
CA GLY A 781 25.17 7.08 0.86
C GLY A 781 25.79 6.04 1.75
N PHE A 782 26.82 5.34 1.30
CA PHE A 782 27.42 4.23 2.04
C PHE A 782 28.94 4.32 2.15
N LEU A 783 29.44 3.70 3.22
CA LEU A 783 30.82 3.34 3.46
C LEU A 783 30.86 1.84 3.74
N GLU A 784 31.73 1.12 3.06
CA GLU A 784 31.96 -0.31 3.31
C GLU A 784 33.44 -0.59 3.52
N ALA A 785 33.69 -1.60 4.36
CA ALA A 785 35.04 -2.13 4.57
C ALA A 785 34.94 -3.64 4.80
N GLY A 786 35.80 -4.40 4.17
CA GLY A 786 35.78 -5.86 4.35
C GLY A 786 36.99 -6.54 3.71
N ASN A 787 37.22 -7.78 4.12
CA ASN A 787 38.22 -8.64 3.56
C ASN A 787 37.89 -10.13 3.79
N SER A 788 38.57 -10.99 3.06
CA SER A 788 38.49 -12.43 3.21
C SER A 788 39.87 -13.07 3.32
N TRP A 789 39.98 -14.14 4.09
CA TRP A 789 41.20 -14.83 4.39
C TRP A 789 41.08 -16.35 4.20
N TYR A 790 42.18 -16.99 3.81
CA TYR A 790 42.17 -18.44 3.51
C TYR A 790 42.18 -19.33 4.74
N GLU A 791 42.90 -18.90 5.78
CA GLU A 791 43.00 -19.61 7.03
C GLU A 791 42.88 -18.65 8.22
N LEU A 792 42.52 -19.21 9.38
CA LEU A 792 42.35 -18.40 10.60
C LEU A 792 43.66 -17.74 11.04
N LYS A 793 44.81 -18.35 10.73
CA LYS A 793 46.11 -17.78 11.06
C LYS A 793 46.45 -16.53 10.25
N ASP A 794 45.81 -16.34 9.08
CA ASP A 794 46.02 -15.23 8.17
C ASP A 794 45.07 -14.04 8.51
N PHE A 795 44.29 -14.17 9.56
CA PHE A 795 43.28 -13.17 9.94
C PHE A 795 43.89 -11.91 10.48
N GLU A 796 43.76 -10.83 9.75
CA GLU A 796 44.18 -9.47 10.11
C GLU A 796 42.95 -8.54 10.14
N PRO A 797 42.36 -8.31 11.32
CA PRO A 797 41.03 -7.65 11.43
C PRO A 797 40.98 -6.21 10.90
N PHE A 798 42.14 -5.53 10.78
CA PHE A 798 42.23 -4.14 10.32
C PHE A 798 42.73 -4.02 8.87
N ASN A 799 43.12 -5.10 8.25
CA ASN A 799 43.52 -5.13 6.86
C ASN A 799 42.29 -5.33 5.97
N LEU A 800 41.61 -4.22 5.67
CA LEU A 800 40.29 -4.22 5.02
C LEU A 800 40.34 -3.40 3.73
N TYR A 801 39.71 -3.93 2.67
CA TYR A 801 39.41 -3.18 1.46
C TYR A 801 38.22 -2.25 1.72
N ARG A 802 38.40 -0.97 1.37
CA ARG A 802 37.45 0.11 1.73
C ARG A 802 36.81 0.66 0.47
N SER A 803 35.53 1.05 0.61
CA SER A 803 34.80 1.72 -0.47
C SER A 803 33.78 2.71 0.07
N ALA A 804 33.38 3.63 -0.80
CA ALA A 804 32.30 4.57 -0.55
C ALA A 804 31.44 4.74 -1.81
N GLY A 805 30.21 5.16 -1.63
CA GLY A 805 29.34 5.38 -2.77
C GLY A 805 27.97 5.90 -2.41
N VAL A 806 27.13 5.96 -3.44
CA VAL A 806 25.74 6.39 -3.33
C VAL A 806 24.83 5.41 -4.05
N GLY A 807 23.58 5.30 -3.60
CA GLY A 807 22.64 4.39 -4.19
C GLY A 807 21.20 4.86 -4.10
N LEU A 808 20.38 4.24 -4.91
CA LEU A 808 18.93 4.41 -4.94
C LEU A 808 18.25 3.05 -4.78
N ARG A 809 17.22 3.00 -3.95
CA ARG A 809 16.36 1.83 -3.76
C ARG A 809 14.94 2.18 -4.13
N VAL A 810 14.31 1.30 -4.89
CA VAL A 810 12.92 1.41 -5.31
C VAL A 810 12.24 0.07 -5.04
N PHE A 811 11.34 0.03 -4.07
CA PHE A 811 10.50 -1.13 -3.84
C PHE A 811 9.16 -0.94 -4.55
N LEU A 812 8.82 -1.88 -5.41
CA LEU A 812 7.53 -1.96 -6.11
C LEU A 812 6.85 -3.28 -5.71
N PRO A 813 5.57 -3.26 -5.27
CA PRO A 813 4.89 -4.46 -4.78
C PRO A 813 4.90 -5.65 -5.75
N MET A 814 4.88 -5.41 -7.06
CA MET A 814 4.91 -6.45 -8.09
C MET A 814 6.32 -6.94 -8.46
N PHE A 815 7.34 -6.10 -8.28
CA PHE A 815 8.71 -6.37 -8.77
C PHE A 815 9.73 -6.57 -7.63
N GLY A 816 9.33 -6.33 -6.38
CA GLY A 816 10.22 -6.39 -5.23
C GLY A 816 11.14 -5.17 -5.14
N LEU A 817 12.29 -5.35 -4.50
CA LEU A 817 13.30 -4.32 -4.32
C LEU A 817 14.21 -4.25 -5.56
N LEU A 818 14.31 -3.06 -6.12
CA LEU A 818 15.24 -2.71 -7.20
C LEU A 818 16.23 -1.68 -6.66
N GLY A 819 17.49 -1.83 -6.96
CA GLY A 819 18.53 -0.89 -6.54
C GLY A 819 19.60 -0.67 -7.59
N ILE A 820 20.17 0.49 -7.56
CA ILE A 820 21.36 0.84 -8.33
C ILE A 820 22.31 1.60 -7.41
N ASP A 821 23.56 1.17 -7.37
CA ASP A 821 24.62 1.79 -6.58
C ASP A 821 25.78 2.16 -7.51
N TRP A 822 26.36 3.30 -7.24
CA TRP A 822 27.68 3.66 -7.71
C TRP A 822 28.63 3.62 -6.52
N GLY A 823 29.65 2.78 -6.61
CA GLY A 823 30.66 2.61 -5.58
C GLY A 823 32.08 2.86 -6.11
N TYR A 824 32.92 3.38 -5.25
CA TYR A 824 34.34 3.57 -5.53
C TYR A 824 35.19 2.82 -4.50
N GLY A 825 35.94 1.81 -4.96
CA GLY A 825 36.91 1.08 -4.15
C GLY A 825 38.22 1.84 -4.06
N PHE A 826 38.70 2.10 -2.84
CA PHE A 826 39.88 2.94 -2.59
C PHE A 826 41.21 2.16 -2.67
N ASP A 827 41.13 0.85 -2.44
CA ASP A 827 42.32 0.03 -2.28
C ASP A 827 42.56 -0.83 -3.55
N ASP A 828 43.80 -0.90 -4.00
CA ASP A 828 44.15 -1.72 -5.14
C ASP A 828 44.13 -3.20 -4.79
N VAL A 829 43.59 -4.03 -5.68
CA VAL A 829 43.54 -5.48 -5.50
C VAL A 829 44.80 -6.09 -6.14
N PRO A 830 45.68 -6.72 -5.33
CA PRO A 830 46.93 -7.29 -5.85
C PRO A 830 46.69 -8.29 -7.00
N GLY A 831 47.39 -8.10 -8.12
CA GLY A 831 47.25 -8.99 -9.28
C GLY A 831 46.02 -8.79 -10.15
N ARG A 832 45.16 -7.80 -9.84
CA ARG A 832 43.96 -7.48 -10.63
C ARG A 832 43.81 -5.97 -10.80
N SER A 833 44.50 -5.43 -11.78
CA SER A 833 44.37 -4.00 -12.11
C SER A 833 42.95 -3.68 -12.53
N GLY A 834 42.32 -2.66 -11.91
CA GLY A 834 40.96 -2.20 -12.21
C GLY A 834 39.86 -2.95 -11.50
N ALA A 835 40.12 -3.93 -10.65
CA ALA A 835 39.13 -4.64 -9.87
C ALA A 835 38.51 -3.77 -8.77
N GLY A 836 39.24 -2.73 -8.30
CA GLY A 836 38.70 -1.64 -7.49
C GLY A 836 38.42 -0.39 -8.34
N GLY A 837 38.03 0.70 -7.73
CA GLY A 837 37.69 1.96 -8.38
C GLY A 837 36.23 2.15 -8.67
N SER A 838 35.90 2.84 -9.77
CA SER A 838 34.49 3.18 -10.10
C SER A 838 33.74 1.99 -10.64
N GLN A 839 32.74 1.51 -9.89
CA GLN A 839 31.91 0.36 -10.24
C GLN A 839 30.42 0.71 -10.09
N PHE A 840 29.58 0.17 -10.99
CA PHE A 840 28.14 0.21 -10.88
C PHE A 840 27.62 -1.17 -10.46
N HIS A 841 26.69 -1.16 -9.50
CA HIS A 841 26.10 -2.36 -8.92
C HIS A 841 24.60 -2.30 -9.01
N PHE A 842 23.99 -3.45 -9.27
CA PHE A 842 22.52 -3.58 -9.35
C PHE A 842 22.02 -4.48 -8.26
N VAL A 843 20.87 -4.15 -7.68
CA VAL A 843 20.19 -4.97 -6.67
C VAL A 843 18.82 -5.38 -7.21
N LEU A 844 18.53 -6.67 -7.20
CA LEU A 844 17.25 -7.21 -7.63
C LEU A 844 16.74 -8.20 -6.57
N GLY A 845 15.66 -7.83 -5.88
CA GLY A 845 14.95 -8.73 -4.97
C GLY A 845 15.58 -8.98 -3.60
N GLN A 846 16.81 -8.58 -3.36
CA GLN A 846 17.49 -8.69 -2.06
C GLN A 846 18.27 -7.40 -1.75
N GLU A 847 18.43 -7.11 -0.47
CA GLU A 847 19.29 -6.04 0.04
C GLU A 847 20.65 -6.63 0.41
N PHE A 848 21.72 -5.86 0.21
CA PHE A 848 23.08 -6.26 0.56
C PHE A 848 23.27 -6.64 2.03
#